data_6c248d6f374449fe1de95d831f5471cb
#
_entry.id   6c248d6f374449fe1de95d831f5471cb
#
_cell.length_a   1.000
_cell.length_b   1.000
_cell.length_c   1.000
_cell.angle_alpha   90.00
_cell.angle_beta   90.00
_cell.angle_gamma   90.00
#
_symmetry.space_group_name_H-M   'P 1'
#
loop_
_entity.id
_entity.type
_entity.pdbx_description
1 polymer ?
#
loop_
_entity_poly.entity_id
_entity_poly.type
_entity_poly.pdbx_seq_one_letter_code
_entity_poly.pdbx_strand_id
1 'polypeptide(L)'
;MAPKAVEDKFRVVAVLVTHNGAVWLPEVVAALGSQTRPIDFISAIDTGSTDSSTKLLKSARIPFTTTQADVGYGKAVSMVLETLPECEVDEWIWLIHDDCAPAPTALAQLLTAVQERPQVVMAGPKLLGWHDRTHLLEAGVSIAGNGARWTGLETNEYDQGQHDGNHDVLAVSTAGALIRRDVFEEIGGLDPNLNLFRDDVDFGWRVRIAGHSVLAATNAVAYHAQAAANERRIVDVEGALLHRPLLLDRRNAAYVLLANSSWWMLPWLILQLLGSAFARAIGYLLLKLPGYAGDEVLAIATLLIKPQQILNARRFRKKHRLISSRVVSAYIPPRWSQIRHGSEHVIETVRAKLFRHEQSSQPSSVLDSNEEEEDLLTPVKSNEWVRFFKRPEILGFLLLGFITLLNSRQRLGDLVGGALALTPEGATDLWRVYFESWHQVGMGSSSATPTWVAIIALGSIFTLGNASLFVTLLFLIAPLLIMWSALNLLKRLTQNLWISIPAAFLYAISPVTLAAISSGRLATLVILGLAPIVAGSISKWEIIETVRWRQVFAISLLLSVIYAFTLMAFVIALIGLIVISISDYEKHAQEANDELYAHRFKKRAVAVFVPFLVNIPYSLEAITQPSRFLVEPGIAIPGAGVVKTVLGDPGGVLPIWLVSPILLVLFVSLFSSTQARRMAEYGVGLLAMAAVISSINITTHGNDAAVKAWAGPVIAFATLAAICAGTVLLDRLRPTLVLSHIHYRHYLSAFLLFTTIVYGVLASVFSITTGAQSLVQANRATVMPAFLNVEGDVKILVLREVTSGNQKKIQFFISRGKDISISDPDVAPDQTDAVAQAALGLIDGSGITSSTVLSDYGIKYVFAKAPIKKETIRSIDGLGGFTRTSETSAGVVWEVSNQTGRLIFVTENGTKIFLESGVEGARTNLPSAGTLTLTETYNRSWQVLQDGYRLERNKNAQGLPTFKVEQAGEISLIHDGTIRRAWISLQLIFFVTLLVLALPGGRRKREISDKELA
;
A
#
# COMPACT_ATOMS: atom_id res chain seq x y z
N MET A 1 -6.37 17.31 -63.54
CA MET A 1 -5.35 16.49 -64.18
C MET A 1 -5.60 15.08 -63.73
N ALA A 2 -5.95 14.17 -64.64
CA ALA A 2 -6.08 12.76 -64.34
C ALA A 2 -4.71 12.22 -63.90
N PRO A 3 -4.63 11.37 -62.88
CA PRO A 3 -3.36 10.77 -62.49
C PRO A 3 -2.86 9.93 -63.66
N LYS A 4 -1.59 10.15 -64.03
CA LYS A 4 -0.88 9.27 -64.95
C LYS A 4 -0.97 7.84 -64.42
N ALA A 5 -1.38 6.90 -65.27
CA ALA A 5 -1.32 5.49 -64.98
C ALA A 5 0.12 5.16 -64.54
N VAL A 6 0.27 4.70 -63.31
CA VAL A 6 1.54 4.18 -62.82
C VAL A 6 1.78 2.92 -63.64
N GLU A 7 2.82 2.94 -64.49
CA GLU A 7 3.27 1.75 -65.18
C GLU A 7 3.52 0.65 -64.17
N ASP A 8 2.97 -0.53 -64.40
CA ASP A 8 2.98 -1.73 -63.54
C ASP A 8 4.43 -2.28 -63.42
N LYS A 9 5.21 -1.64 -62.56
CA LYS A 9 6.63 -1.94 -62.35
C LYS A 9 6.85 -3.03 -61.30
N PHE A 10 5.84 -3.24 -60.44
CA PHE A 10 5.93 -4.14 -59.31
C PHE A 10 4.99 -5.33 -59.44
N ARG A 11 5.48 -6.53 -59.24
CA ARG A 11 4.69 -7.74 -59.06
C ARG A 11 4.34 -7.95 -57.62
N VAL A 12 3.08 -8.17 -57.28
CA VAL A 12 2.60 -8.32 -55.89
C VAL A 12 1.95 -9.68 -55.70
N VAL A 13 2.50 -10.45 -54.77
CA VAL A 13 1.94 -11.71 -54.31
C VAL A 13 1.30 -11.52 -52.95
N ALA A 14 0.00 -11.62 -52.85
CA ALA A 14 -0.68 -11.59 -51.54
C ALA A 14 -0.65 -12.98 -50.86
N VAL A 15 -0.13 -13.04 -49.66
CA VAL A 15 -0.08 -14.25 -48.86
C VAL A 15 -1.10 -14.13 -47.72
N LEU A 16 -2.17 -14.91 -47.83
CA LEU A 16 -3.26 -14.94 -46.84
C LEU A 16 -3.10 -16.13 -45.91
N VAL A 17 -2.86 -15.88 -44.66
CA VAL A 17 -2.82 -16.93 -43.61
C VAL A 17 -4.14 -16.96 -42.85
N THR A 18 -4.78 -18.13 -42.79
CA THR A 18 -6.05 -18.32 -42.11
C THR A 18 -5.99 -19.41 -41.07
N HIS A 19 -6.69 -19.16 -39.92
CA HIS A 19 -6.86 -20.10 -38.84
C HIS A 19 -8.17 -19.82 -38.10
N ASN A 20 -9.20 -20.65 -38.29
CA ASN A 20 -10.53 -20.45 -37.69
C ASN A 20 -11.07 -19.02 -37.90
N GLY A 21 -10.93 -18.51 -39.10
CA GLY A 21 -11.23 -17.12 -39.52
C GLY A 21 -12.60 -16.94 -40.16
N ALA A 22 -13.48 -17.94 -40.13
CA ALA A 22 -14.75 -17.92 -40.91
C ALA A 22 -15.61 -16.68 -40.64
N VAL A 23 -15.50 -16.01 -39.49
CA VAL A 23 -16.26 -14.80 -39.16
C VAL A 23 -15.78 -13.58 -39.95
N TRP A 24 -14.48 -13.44 -40.17
CA TRP A 24 -13.85 -12.24 -40.79
C TRP A 24 -13.47 -12.47 -42.26
N LEU A 25 -13.18 -13.69 -42.62
CA LEU A 25 -12.66 -14.08 -43.93
C LEU A 25 -13.54 -13.63 -45.11
N PRO A 26 -14.86 -13.62 -45.06
CA PRO A 26 -15.68 -13.13 -46.18
C PRO A 26 -15.40 -11.66 -46.52
N GLU A 27 -15.25 -10.79 -45.51
CA GLU A 27 -14.95 -9.38 -45.69
C GLU A 27 -13.53 -9.17 -46.20
N VAL A 28 -12.56 -9.94 -45.67
CA VAL A 28 -11.16 -9.92 -46.13
C VAL A 28 -11.05 -10.30 -47.59
N VAL A 29 -11.70 -11.37 -48.03
CA VAL A 29 -11.72 -11.83 -49.41
C VAL A 29 -12.35 -10.76 -50.33
N ALA A 30 -13.45 -10.17 -49.93
CA ALA A 30 -14.09 -9.07 -50.68
C ALA A 30 -13.17 -7.84 -50.75
N ALA A 31 -12.48 -7.50 -49.71
CA ALA A 31 -11.53 -6.40 -49.64
C ALA A 31 -10.31 -6.61 -50.59
N LEU A 32 -9.82 -7.84 -50.65
CA LEU A 32 -8.73 -8.20 -51.60
C LEU A 32 -9.19 -8.10 -53.05
N GLY A 33 -10.42 -8.54 -53.34
CA GLY A 33 -10.99 -8.45 -54.70
C GLY A 33 -11.38 -7.03 -55.13
N SER A 34 -11.51 -6.09 -54.21
CA SER A 34 -11.93 -4.70 -54.48
C SER A 34 -10.77 -3.72 -54.57
N GLN A 35 -9.51 -4.17 -54.59
CA GLN A 35 -8.33 -3.30 -54.65
C GLN A 35 -8.27 -2.52 -55.95
N THR A 36 -8.06 -1.21 -55.89
CA THR A 36 -7.91 -0.32 -57.09
C THR A 36 -6.70 -0.67 -57.95
N ARG A 37 -5.62 -1.15 -57.30
CA ARG A 37 -4.52 -1.85 -57.97
C ARG A 37 -4.76 -3.34 -57.81
N PRO A 38 -5.05 -4.11 -58.91
CA PRO A 38 -5.26 -5.54 -58.84
C PRO A 38 -4.03 -6.27 -58.28
N ILE A 39 -4.26 -7.31 -57.52
CA ILE A 39 -3.20 -8.18 -56.96
C ILE A 39 -2.82 -9.16 -58.08
N ASP A 40 -1.52 -9.35 -58.32
CA ASP A 40 -1.04 -10.18 -59.43
C ASP A 40 -1.26 -11.69 -59.12
N PHE A 41 -1.03 -12.07 -57.89
CA PHE A 41 -1.25 -13.46 -57.45
C PHE A 41 -1.67 -13.48 -55.97
N ILE A 42 -2.67 -14.31 -55.63
CA ILE A 42 -3.10 -14.54 -54.26
C ILE A 42 -2.91 -16.02 -53.95
N SER A 43 -2.20 -16.31 -52.87
CA SER A 43 -2.06 -17.65 -52.36
C SER A 43 -2.41 -17.67 -50.88
N ALA A 44 -3.21 -18.64 -50.42
CA ALA A 44 -3.58 -18.79 -49.02
C ALA A 44 -2.98 -20.04 -48.40
N ILE A 45 -2.82 -20.02 -47.11
CA ILE A 45 -2.50 -21.21 -46.29
C ILE A 45 -3.45 -21.31 -45.14
N ASP A 46 -4.07 -22.46 -45.03
CA ASP A 46 -4.94 -22.78 -43.88
C ASP A 46 -4.16 -23.58 -42.87
N THR A 47 -4.05 -23.05 -41.64
CA THR A 47 -3.30 -23.68 -40.57
C THR A 47 -4.23 -24.54 -39.70
N GLY A 48 -4.88 -25.51 -40.31
CA GLY A 48 -5.68 -26.53 -39.63
C GLY A 48 -6.97 -25.99 -39.04
N SER A 49 -7.70 -25.15 -39.76
CA SER A 49 -9.00 -24.61 -39.31
C SER A 49 -10.03 -25.73 -39.14
N THR A 50 -10.79 -25.65 -38.06
CA THR A 50 -11.89 -26.55 -37.74
C THR A 50 -13.26 -26.00 -38.11
N ASP A 51 -13.32 -24.73 -38.49
CA ASP A 51 -14.52 -24.01 -38.89
C ASP A 51 -14.76 -24.06 -40.41
N SER A 52 -15.58 -23.14 -40.95
CA SER A 52 -15.88 -23.07 -42.39
C SER A 52 -14.83 -22.32 -43.25
N SER A 53 -13.66 -21.93 -42.70
CA SER A 53 -12.64 -21.15 -43.40
C SER A 53 -12.21 -21.78 -44.70
N THR A 54 -11.91 -23.08 -44.75
CA THR A 54 -11.49 -23.80 -45.94
C THR A 54 -12.58 -23.84 -47.02
N LYS A 55 -13.86 -23.88 -46.61
CA LYS A 55 -14.99 -23.81 -47.54
C LYS A 55 -15.12 -22.44 -48.16
N LEU A 56 -14.90 -21.40 -47.39
CA LEU A 56 -14.90 -20.00 -47.86
C LEU A 56 -13.79 -19.74 -48.87
N LEU A 57 -12.56 -20.20 -48.63
CA LEU A 57 -11.45 -20.09 -49.58
C LEU A 57 -11.76 -20.79 -50.90
N LYS A 58 -12.33 -22.00 -50.83
CA LYS A 58 -12.78 -22.73 -52.03
C LYS A 58 -13.84 -21.98 -52.83
N SER A 59 -14.85 -21.42 -52.15
CA SER A 59 -15.92 -20.66 -52.79
C SER A 59 -15.40 -19.36 -53.44
N ALA A 60 -14.40 -18.75 -52.87
CA ALA A 60 -13.69 -17.58 -53.38
C ALA A 60 -12.70 -17.88 -54.53
N ARG A 61 -12.47 -19.15 -54.84
CA ARG A 61 -11.51 -19.63 -55.84
C ARG A 61 -10.07 -19.15 -55.56
N ILE A 62 -9.68 -18.96 -54.30
CA ILE A 62 -8.33 -18.64 -53.89
C ILE A 62 -7.56 -19.97 -53.77
N PRO A 63 -6.40 -20.11 -54.47
CA PRO A 63 -5.52 -21.27 -54.31
C PRO A 63 -5.03 -21.30 -52.84
N PHE A 64 -5.11 -22.45 -52.17
CA PHE A 64 -4.64 -22.60 -50.81
C PHE A 64 -4.07 -24.00 -50.54
N THR A 65 -3.14 -24.03 -49.61
CA THR A 65 -2.60 -25.25 -49.01
C THR A 65 -3.09 -25.38 -47.55
N THR A 66 -3.13 -26.59 -47.03
CA THR A 66 -3.48 -26.84 -45.63
C THR A 66 -2.29 -27.40 -44.86
N THR A 67 -2.10 -27.00 -43.65
CA THR A 67 -1.06 -27.49 -42.76
C THR A 67 -1.63 -27.76 -41.33
N GLN A 68 -0.78 -28.21 -40.41
CA GLN A 68 -1.20 -28.44 -39.04
C GLN A 68 -1.41 -27.12 -38.28
N ALA A 69 -2.27 -27.15 -37.24
CA ALA A 69 -2.62 -25.98 -36.47
C ALA A 69 -1.46 -25.33 -35.69
N ASP A 70 -0.43 -26.08 -35.41
CA ASP A 70 0.73 -25.67 -34.60
C ASP A 70 1.92 -25.11 -35.36
N VAL A 71 1.80 -25.01 -36.67
CA VAL A 71 2.94 -24.59 -37.53
C VAL A 71 3.45 -23.18 -37.24
N GLY A 72 2.61 -22.31 -36.76
CA GLY A 72 2.93 -20.89 -36.51
C GLY A 72 2.95 -20.02 -37.76
N TYR A 73 2.69 -18.69 -37.59
CA TYR A 73 2.47 -17.74 -38.68
C TYR A 73 3.66 -17.65 -39.63
N GLY A 74 4.88 -17.42 -39.11
CA GLY A 74 6.06 -17.22 -39.92
C GLY A 74 6.43 -18.41 -40.82
N LYS A 75 6.27 -19.62 -40.28
CA LYS A 75 6.53 -20.85 -41.03
C LYS A 75 5.43 -21.11 -42.07
N ALA A 76 4.18 -20.78 -41.78
CA ALA A 76 3.08 -20.84 -42.73
C ALA A 76 3.35 -19.91 -43.94
N VAL A 77 3.81 -18.69 -43.71
CA VAL A 77 4.23 -17.78 -44.80
C VAL A 77 5.37 -18.38 -45.61
N SER A 78 6.41 -18.93 -44.95
CA SER A 78 7.53 -19.55 -45.69
C SER A 78 7.10 -20.74 -46.55
N MET A 79 6.17 -21.57 -46.09
CA MET A 79 5.62 -22.69 -46.87
C MET A 79 4.88 -22.23 -48.12
N VAL A 80 4.19 -21.09 -48.10
CA VAL A 80 3.57 -20.51 -49.27
C VAL A 80 4.65 -20.05 -50.25
N LEU A 81 5.66 -19.34 -49.77
CA LEU A 81 6.75 -18.80 -50.65
C LEU A 81 7.56 -19.91 -51.32
N GLU A 82 7.76 -21.06 -50.63
CA GLU A 82 8.43 -22.23 -51.19
C GLU A 82 7.67 -22.86 -52.39
N THR A 83 6.36 -22.61 -52.50
CA THR A 83 5.54 -23.08 -53.64
C THR A 83 5.54 -22.12 -54.83
N LEU A 84 6.06 -20.90 -54.64
CA LEU A 84 6.13 -19.92 -55.70
C LEU A 84 7.40 -20.13 -56.57
N PRO A 85 7.40 -19.66 -57.84
CA PRO A 85 8.61 -19.62 -58.68
C PRO A 85 9.71 -18.80 -57.98
N GLU A 86 10.96 -18.97 -58.51
CA GLU A 86 12.10 -18.13 -58.11
C GLU A 86 11.74 -16.65 -58.18
N CYS A 87 12.26 -15.87 -57.19
CA CYS A 87 11.95 -14.45 -57.07
C CYS A 87 12.35 -13.68 -58.30
N GLU A 88 11.41 -13.00 -58.92
CA GLU A 88 11.69 -12.05 -60.03
C GLU A 88 12.14 -10.70 -59.46
N VAL A 89 12.80 -9.89 -60.27
CA VAL A 89 13.19 -8.54 -59.93
C VAL A 89 11.95 -7.68 -59.64
N ASP A 90 11.97 -6.93 -58.52
CA ASP A 90 10.86 -6.06 -58.06
C ASP A 90 9.57 -6.80 -57.67
N GLU A 91 9.69 -8.04 -57.16
CA GLU A 91 8.55 -8.77 -56.58
C GLU A 91 8.33 -8.42 -55.09
N TRP A 92 7.05 -8.18 -54.75
CA TRP A 92 6.62 -7.81 -53.39
C TRP A 92 5.64 -8.83 -52.82
N ILE A 93 5.81 -9.17 -51.54
CA ILE A 93 4.91 -10.02 -50.75
C ILE A 93 4.00 -9.11 -49.96
N TRP A 94 2.69 -9.27 -50.11
CA TRP A 94 1.70 -8.59 -49.29
C TRP A 94 1.12 -9.56 -48.27
N LEU A 95 1.52 -9.42 -46.98
CA LEU A 95 1.07 -10.30 -45.91
C LEU A 95 -0.31 -9.87 -45.43
N ILE A 96 -1.26 -10.80 -45.42
CA ILE A 96 -2.65 -10.56 -45.01
C ILE A 96 -3.06 -11.58 -43.97
N HIS A 97 -3.70 -11.10 -42.90
CA HIS A 97 -4.34 -11.94 -41.90
C HIS A 97 -5.83 -12.15 -42.27
N ASP A 98 -6.41 -13.25 -41.83
CA ASP A 98 -7.81 -13.56 -42.07
C ASP A 98 -8.80 -12.68 -41.27
N ASP A 99 -8.29 -11.81 -40.38
CA ASP A 99 -9.01 -10.81 -39.60
C ASP A 99 -8.53 -9.38 -39.89
N CYS A 100 -7.92 -9.15 -41.06
CA CYS A 100 -7.46 -7.84 -41.54
C CYS A 100 -7.97 -7.55 -42.97
N ALA A 101 -8.93 -6.60 -43.08
CA ALA A 101 -9.50 -6.17 -44.36
C ALA A 101 -8.87 -4.86 -44.87
N PRO A 102 -8.07 -4.86 -45.95
CA PRO A 102 -7.49 -3.63 -46.48
C PRO A 102 -8.59 -2.76 -47.16
N ALA A 103 -8.46 -1.44 -47.00
CA ALA A 103 -9.29 -0.50 -47.76
C ALA A 103 -9.03 -0.61 -49.28
N PRO A 104 -9.97 -0.24 -50.18
CA PRO A 104 -9.83 -0.43 -51.63
C PRO A 104 -8.57 0.20 -52.26
N THR A 105 -8.05 1.25 -51.67
CA THR A 105 -6.83 1.95 -52.15
C THR A 105 -5.56 1.51 -51.42
N ALA A 106 -5.63 0.58 -50.45
CA ALA A 106 -4.52 0.25 -49.59
C ALA A 106 -3.25 -0.21 -50.35
N LEU A 107 -3.40 -1.16 -51.26
CA LEU A 107 -2.27 -1.67 -52.05
C LEU A 107 -1.64 -0.57 -52.94
N ALA A 108 -2.49 0.22 -53.62
CA ALA A 108 -2.00 1.33 -54.47
C ALA A 108 -1.21 2.37 -53.65
N GLN A 109 -1.68 2.71 -52.45
CA GLN A 109 -1.00 3.66 -51.56
C GLN A 109 0.30 3.07 -50.98
N LEU A 110 0.34 1.79 -50.63
CA LEU A 110 1.58 1.10 -50.19
C LEU A 110 2.65 1.12 -51.34
N LEU A 111 2.25 0.77 -52.57
CA LEU A 111 3.16 0.77 -53.72
C LEU A 111 3.66 2.18 -54.04
N THR A 112 2.82 3.20 -54.02
CA THR A 112 3.22 4.59 -54.15
C THR A 112 4.27 4.99 -53.11
N ALA A 113 4.04 4.64 -51.83
CA ALA A 113 4.94 4.97 -50.75
C ALA A 113 6.33 4.33 -50.87
N VAL A 114 6.43 3.08 -51.38
CA VAL A 114 7.72 2.41 -51.59
C VAL A 114 8.39 2.89 -52.89
N GLN A 115 7.64 3.31 -53.91
CA GLN A 115 8.17 3.88 -55.12
C GLN A 115 8.83 5.25 -54.87
N GLU A 116 8.25 6.07 -54.00
CA GLU A 116 8.82 7.35 -53.59
C GLU A 116 10.12 7.22 -52.80
N ARG A 117 10.32 6.07 -52.11
CA ARG A 117 11.47 5.82 -51.22
C ARG A 117 12.13 4.47 -51.52
N PRO A 118 13.02 4.35 -52.51
CA PRO A 118 13.62 3.08 -52.98
C PRO A 118 14.38 2.28 -51.89
N GLN A 119 14.82 2.93 -50.80
CA GLN A 119 15.46 2.26 -49.63
C GLN A 119 14.47 1.52 -48.72
N VAL A 120 13.19 1.75 -48.89
CA VAL A 120 12.14 1.08 -48.12
C VAL A 120 11.90 -0.31 -48.71
N VAL A 121 12.03 -1.32 -47.90
CA VAL A 121 11.80 -2.73 -48.28
C VAL A 121 10.62 -3.34 -47.54
N MET A 122 10.10 -2.65 -46.56
CA MET A 122 8.90 -3.04 -45.79
C MET A 122 8.05 -1.80 -45.54
N ALA A 123 6.78 -1.85 -45.94
CA ALA A 123 5.80 -0.79 -45.68
C ALA A 123 4.52 -1.39 -45.09
N GLY A 124 3.87 -0.70 -44.14
CA GLY A 124 2.62 -1.15 -43.54
C GLY A 124 1.57 -0.05 -43.51
N PRO A 125 0.28 -0.43 -43.60
CA PRO A 125 -0.83 0.52 -43.53
C PRO A 125 -1.06 1.04 -42.12
N LYS A 126 -1.83 2.13 -42.03
CA LYS A 126 -2.50 2.54 -40.77
C LYS A 126 -3.60 1.53 -40.47
N LEU A 127 -3.57 0.93 -39.28
CA LEU A 127 -4.56 -0.05 -38.85
C LEU A 127 -5.63 0.63 -37.99
N LEU A 128 -6.89 0.46 -38.40
CA LEU A 128 -8.09 0.93 -37.70
C LEU A 128 -8.90 -0.25 -37.14
N GLY A 129 -9.79 0.03 -36.21
CA GLY A 129 -10.66 -0.98 -35.61
C GLY A 129 -11.61 -1.59 -36.61
N TRP A 130 -11.89 -2.90 -36.49
CA TRP A 130 -12.84 -3.61 -37.36
C TRP A 130 -14.25 -3.10 -37.23
N HIS A 131 -14.76 -2.95 -35.99
CA HIS A 131 -16.11 -2.51 -35.71
C HIS A 131 -16.25 -0.99 -35.66
N ASP A 132 -15.26 -0.34 -35.04
CA ASP A 132 -15.15 1.11 -35.01
C ASP A 132 -13.99 1.56 -35.89
N ARG A 133 -14.34 1.94 -37.12
CA ARG A 133 -13.37 2.33 -38.17
C ARG A 133 -12.71 3.68 -37.93
N THR A 134 -13.09 4.38 -36.88
CA THR A 134 -12.48 5.63 -36.43
C THR A 134 -11.45 5.41 -35.32
N HIS A 135 -11.45 4.22 -34.70
CA HIS A 135 -10.52 3.89 -33.65
C HIS A 135 -9.17 3.46 -34.24
N LEU A 136 -8.11 4.21 -33.87
CA LEU A 136 -6.75 3.97 -34.35
C LEU A 136 -6.09 2.87 -33.53
N LEU A 137 -5.66 1.81 -34.19
CA LEU A 137 -4.98 0.68 -33.54
C LEU A 137 -3.47 0.79 -33.63
N GLU A 138 -2.93 1.06 -34.84
CA GLU A 138 -1.49 1.11 -35.09
C GLU A 138 -1.17 2.00 -36.29
N ALA A 139 -0.09 2.79 -36.18
CA ALA A 139 0.53 3.54 -37.28
C ALA A 139 2.07 3.34 -37.22
N GLY A 140 2.49 2.07 -37.21
CA GLY A 140 3.86 1.64 -36.95
C GLY A 140 4.00 1.07 -35.55
N VAL A 141 5.03 0.26 -35.34
CA VAL A 141 5.24 -0.52 -34.09
C VAL A 141 6.69 -0.50 -33.67
N SER A 142 6.89 -0.46 -32.37
CA SER A 142 8.19 -0.62 -31.72
C SER A 142 8.06 -1.51 -30.48
N ILE A 143 9.14 -1.69 -29.75
CA ILE A 143 9.19 -2.44 -28.50
C ILE A 143 9.88 -1.64 -27.42
N ALA A 144 9.25 -1.55 -26.27
CA ALA A 144 9.83 -0.93 -25.10
C ALA A 144 10.87 -1.84 -24.42
N GLY A 145 11.78 -1.28 -23.64
CA GLY A 145 12.83 -2.04 -22.96
C GLY A 145 12.33 -3.07 -21.93
N ASN A 146 11.07 -2.95 -21.50
CA ASN A 146 10.39 -3.93 -20.63
C ASN A 146 9.61 -5.01 -21.42
N GLY A 147 9.72 -5.03 -22.74
CA GLY A 147 9.02 -5.94 -23.63
C GLY A 147 7.62 -5.53 -24.06
N ALA A 148 7.10 -4.39 -23.62
CA ALA A 148 5.79 -3.92 -24.04
C ALA A 148 5.79 -3.53 -25.53
N ARG A 149 4.71 -3.86 -26.27
CA ARG A 149 4.45 -3.36 -27.61
C ARG A 149 4.23 -1.84 -27.53
N TRP A 150 4.84 -1.10 -28.40
CA TRP A 150 4.77 0.35 -28.41
C TRP A 150 4.30 0.84 -29.78
N THR A 151 3.15 1.45 -29.82
CA THR A 151 2.55 2.03 -31.03
C THR A 151 2.70 3.55 -31.09
N GLY A 152 3.07 4.18 -29.98
CA GLY A 152 3.12 5.64 -29.88
C GLY A 152 1.76 6.32 -29.70
N LEU A 153 0.67 5.55 -29.67
CA LEU A 153 -0.71 6.03 -29.58
C LEU A 153 -1.16 6.16 -28.13
N GLU A 154 -2.12 7.04 -27.88
CA GLU A 154 -2.84 7.14 -26.62
C GLU A 154 -3.90 6.03 -26.49
N THR A 155 -4.34 5.76 -25.26
CA THR A 155 -5.37 4.73 -25.05
C THR A 155 -6.70 5.18 -25.62
N ASN A 156 -7.30 4.34 -26.48
CA ASN A 156 -8.55 4.63 -27.21
C ASN A 156 -8.47 5.90 -28.10
N GLU A 157 -7.38 6.07 -28.78
CA GLU A 157 -7.18 7.18 -29.69
C GLU A 157 -8.02 7.02 -30.96
N TYR A 158 -8.68 8.11 -31.38
CA TYR A 158 -9.46 8.16 -32.62
C TYR A 158 -8.64 8.80 -33.73
N ASP A 159 -8.80 8.28 -34.96
CA ASP A 159 -8.12 8.81 -36.14
C ASP A 159 -8.74 10.16 -36.57
N GLN A 160 -7.98 11.22 -36.37
CA GLN A 160 -8.29 12.59 -36.78
C GLN A 160 -7.24 13.14 -37.78
N GLY A 161 -6.42 12.25 -38.30
CA GLY A 161 -5.32 12.63 -39.18
C GLY A 161 -4.02 13.05 -38.46
N GLN A 162 -3.99 12.96 -37.12
CA GLN A 162 -2.85 13.40 -36.32
C GLN A 162 -1.57 12.57 -36.55
N HIS A 163 -1.70 11.36 -37.08
CA HIS A 163 -0.60 10.48 -37.45
C HIS A 163 -0.43 10.34 -38.98
N ASP A 164 -1.06 11.19 -39.77
CA ASP A 164 -0.93 11.16 -41.21
C ASP A 164 0.44 11.66 -41.66
N GLY A 165 0.93 11.03 -42.73
CA GLY A 165 2.25 11.28 -43.31
C GLY A 165 3.18 10.06 -43.16
N ASN A 166 3.82 9.71 -44.29
CA ASN A 166 4.73 8.57 -44.35
C ASN A 166 5.95 8.79 -43.45
N HIS A 167 6.15 7.96 -42.44
CA HIS A 167 7.27 8.09 -41.49
C HIS A 167 7.99 6.77 -41.22
N ASP A 168 9.28 6.88 -40.94
CA ASP A 168 10.14 5.76 -40.61
C ASP A 168 9.83 5.17 -39.23
N VAL A 169 9.66 3.84 -39.15
CA VAL A 169 9.33 3.09 -37.95
C VAL A 169 10.26 1.90 -37.72
N LEU A 170 10.29 1.30 -36.51
CA LEU A 170 11.06 0.08 -36.29
C LEU A 170 10.47 -1.09 -37.08
N ALA A 171 9.15 -1.23 -37.03
CA ALA A 171 8.41 -2.30 -37.66
C ALA A 171 7.00 -1.84 -38.00
N VAL A 172 6.33 -2.57 -38.86
CA VAL A 172 4.88 -2.49 -39.09
C VAL A 172 4.26 -3.86 -38.85
N SER A 173 2.98 -3.87 -38.48
CA SER A 173 2.26 -5.14 -38.25
C SER A 173 2.29 -6.01 -39.51
N THR A 174 2.43 -7.32 -39.33
CA THR A 174 2.29 -8.29 -40.47
C THR A 174 0.87 -8.31 -41.04
N ALA A 175 -0.11 -7.74 -40.31
CA ALA A 175 -1.46 -7.52 -40.85
C ALA A 175 -1.47 -6.40 -41.87
N GLY A 176 -1.29 -6.73 -43.13
CA GLY A 176 -1.28 -5.78 -44.25
C GLY A 176 0.12 -5.28 -44.66
N ALA A 177 1.20 -5.87 -44.19
CA ALA A 177 2.57 -5.46 -44.54
C ALA A 177 2.92 -5.84 -45.97
N LEU A 178 3.47 -4.90 -46.72
CA LEU A 178 4.07 -5.08 -48.04
C LEU A 178 5.58 -5.15 -47.87
N ILE A 179 6.20 -6.26 -48.33
CA ILE A 179 7.62 -6.57 -48.10
C ILE A 179 8.26 -7.00 -49.41
N ARG A 180 9.44 -6.48 -49.74
CA ARG A 180 10.19 -6.87 -50.93
C ARG A 180 10.71 -8.32 -50.76
N ARG A 181 10.37 -9.20 -51.71
CA ARG A 181 10.57 -10.64 -51.56
C ARG A 181 12.05 -11.03 -51.49
N ASP A 182 12.91 -10.43 -52.33
CA ASP A 182 14.34 -10.70 -52.31
C ASP A 182 14.97 -10.42 -50.95
N VAL A 183 14.61 -9.30 -50.31
CA VAL A 183 15.10 -8.94 -48.98
C VAL A 183 14.47 -9.84 -47.88
N PHE A 184 13.20 -10.23 -48.02
CA PHE A 184 12.57 -11.17 -47.13
C PHE A 184 13.33 -12.51 -47.09
N GLU A 185 13.69 -13.05 -48.24
CA GLU A 185 14.45 -14.28 -48.40
C GLU A 185 15.91 -14.14 -47.94
N GLU A 186 16.59 -13.03 -48.30
CA GLU A 186 17.96 -12.72 -47.88
C GLU A 186 18.12 -12.67 -46.35
N ILE A 187 17.20 -12.02 -45.67
CA ILE A 187 17.23 -11.89 -44.19
C ILE A 187 16.77 -13.19 -43.51
N GLY A 188 16.24 -14.16 -44.27
CA GLY A 188 15.81 -15.48 -43.78
C GLY A 188 14.40 -15.52 -43.23
N GLY A 189 13.51 -14.67 -43.74
CA GLY A 189 12.07 -14.66 -43.44
C GLY A 189 11.76 -14.33 -42.00
N LEU A 190 10.56 -14.68 -41.54
CA LEU A 190 10.14 -14.56 -40.15
C LEU A 190 10.82 -15.63 -39.28
N ASP A 191 11.14 -15.30 -38.02
CA ASP A 191 11.86 -16.22 -37.12
C ASP A 191 10.96 -17.41 -36.72
N PRO A 192 11.35 -18.66 -37.01
CA PRO A 192 10.54 -19.84 -36.71
C PRO A 192 10.34 -20.10 -35.21
N ASN A 193 11.10 -19.43 -34.33
CA ASN A 193 10.87 -19.49 -32.86
C ASN A 193 9.73 -18.57 -32.39
N LEU A 194 9.22 -17.71 -33.27
CA LEU A 194 8.13 -16.77 -33.05
C LEU A 194 6.87 -17.28 -33.74
N ASN A 195 6.18 -18.24 -33.15
CA ASN A 195 5.00 -18.85 -33.73
C ASN A 195 3.85 -17.89 -33.96
N LEU A 196 3.67 -16.94 -33.01
CA LEU A 196 2.65 -15.89 -33.02
C LEU A 196 3.10 -14.74 -32.14
N PHE A 197 2.76 -13.51 -32.50
CA PHE A 197 3.16 -12.27 -31.84
C PHE A 197 4.66 -11.96 -31.90
N ARG A 198 5.00 -10.70 -32.09
CA ARG A 198 6.35 -10.13 -32.11
C ARG A 198 7.22 -10.50 -33.28
N ASP A 199 6.74 -11.30 -34.19
CA ASP A 199 7.39 -11.63 -35.49
C ASP A 199 7.59 -10.39 -36.34
N ASP A 200 6.64 -9.48 -36.35
CA ASP A 200 6.70 -8.16 -36.97
C ASP A 200 7.86 -7.30 -36.45
N VAL A 201 7.95 -7.16 -35.15
CA VAL A 201 8.99 -6.37 -34.47
C VAL A 201 10.38 -7.01 -34.69
N ASP A 202 10.48 -8.33 -34.62
CA ASP A 202 11.72 -9.04 -34.86
C ASP A 202 12.19 -8.84 -36.32
N PHE A 203 11.28 -9.02 -37.29
CA PHE A 203 11.60 -8.89 -38.68
C PHE A 203 12.00 -7.44 -39.04
N GLY A 204 11.22 -6.45 -38.59
CA GLY A 204 11.53 -5.03 -38.79
C GLY A 204 12.88 -4.63 -38.17
N TRP A 205 13.22 -5.18 -36.99
CA TRP A 205 14.53 -4.99 -36.36
C TRP A 205 15.65 -5.55 -37.26
N ARG A 206 15.48 -6.77 -37.77
CA ARG A 206 16.46 -7.41 -38.67
C ARG A 206 16.60 -6.63 -39.98
N VAL A 207 15.52 -6.14 -40.59
CA VAL A 207 15.52 -5.26 -41.75
C VAL A 207 16.36 -4.01 -41.50
N ARG A 208 16.18 -3.35 -40.37
CA ARG A 208 16.91 -2.14 -39.98
C ARG A 208 18.42 -2.39 -39.79
N ILE A 209 18.81 -3.49 -39.15
CA ILE A 209 20.23 -3.81 -38.93
C ILE A 209 20.90 -4.36 -40.22
N ALA A 210 20.13 -4.81 -41.21
CA ALA A 210 20.58 -5.12 -42.55
C ALA A 210 20.75 -3.88 -43.47
N GLY A 211 20.44 -2.69 -42.99
CA GLY A 211 20.69 -1.44 -43.69
C GLY A 211 19.49 -0.91 -44.48
N HIS A 212 18.33 -1.53 -44.36
CA HIS A 212 17.12 -1.14 -45.10
C HIS A 212 16.17 -0.30 -44.25
N SER A 213 15.15 0.28 -44.84
CA SER A 213 14.14 1.11 -44.18
C SER A 213 12.80 0.43 -44.09
N VAL A 214 12.07 0.72 -42.97
CA VAL A 214 10.69 0.30 -42.72
C VAL A 214 9.80 1.52 -42.61
N LEU A 215 8.68 1.55 -43.30
CA LEU A 215 7.81 2.71 -43.45
C LEU A 215 6.41 2.43 -42.94
N ALA A 216 5.87 3.31 -42.13
CA ALA A 216 4.43 3.40 -41.89
C ALA A 216 3.84 4.28 -42.99
N ALA A 217 3.07 3.69 -43.92
CA ALA A 217 2.39 4.37 -45.00
C ALA A 217 0.95 4.68 -44.61
N THR A 218 0.75 5.79 -43.93
CA THR A 218 -0.51 6.11 -43.25
C THR A 218 -1.66 6.47 -44.21
N ASN A 219 -1.37 6.76 -45.47
CA ASN A 219 -2.37 6.90 -46.53
C ASN A 219 -2.99 5.54 -46.91
N ALA A 220 -2.30 4.43 -46.68
CA ALA A 220 -2.82 3.09 -46.81
C ALA A 220 -3.56 2.74 -45.53
N VAL A 221 -4.79 2.28 -45.60
CA VAL A 221 -5.63 1.94 -44.44
C VAL A 221 -6.04 0.47 -44.48
N ALA A 222 -6.03 -0.22 -43.35
CA ALA A 222 -6.63 -1.54 -43.20
C ALA A 222 -7.38 -1.64 -41.85
N TYR A 223 -8.42 -2.45 -41.85
CA TYR A 223 -9.30 -2.68 -40.70
C TYR A 223 -8.96 -4.01 -40.06
N HIS A 224 -8.63 -4.02 -38.76
CA HIS A 224 -8.11 -5.20 -38.10
C HIS A 224 -8.93 -5.56 -36.85
N ALA A 225 -9.37 -6.81 -36.72
CA ALA A 225 -10.17 -7.28 -35.59
C ALA A 225 -9.32 -7.70 -34.38
N GLN A 226 -8.00 -7.91 -34.55
CA GLN A 226 -7.07 -8.37 -33.50
C GLN A 226 -7.57 -9.61 -32.75
N ALA A 227 -8.15 -10.58 -33.45
CA ALA A 227 -8.88 -11.70 -32.86
C ALA A 227 -8.03 -12.54 -31.89
N ALA A 228 -6.78 -12.78 -32.19
CA ALA A 228 -5.84 -13.54 -31.35
C ALA A 228 -5.43 -12.75 -30.09
N ALA A 229 -5.16 -11.45 -30.21
CA ALA A 229 -4.76 -10.59 -29.11
C ALA A 229 -5.88 -10.34 -28.09
N ASN A 230 -7.12 -10.27 -28.57
CA ASN A 230 -8.32 -10.04 -27.74
C ASN A 230 -8.94 -11.32 -27.16
N GLU A 231 -8.23 -12.45 -27.21
CA GLU A 231 -8.71 -13.77 -26.73
C GLU A 231 -10.02 -14.23 -27.39
N ARG A 232 -10.34 -13.71 -28.58
CA ARG A 232 -11.53 -14.09 -29.35
C ARG A 232 -11.31 -15.36 -30.16
N ARG A 233 -10.09 -15.88 -30.18
CA ARG A 233 -9.67 -17.07 -30.91
C ARG A 233 -8.79 -17.94 -30.02
N ILE A 234 -8.95 -19.27 -30.07
CA ILE A 234 -8.04 -20.21 -29.41
C ILE A 234 -6.70 -20.16 -30.15
N VAL A 235 -5.62 -20.03 -29.40
CA VAL A 235 -4.26 -20.02 -29.92
C VAL A 235 -3.71 -21.44 -29.85
N ASP A 236 -3.56 -22.09 -31.00
CA ASP A 236 -2.98 -23.41 -31.14
C ASP A 236 -1.48 -23.28 -31.46
N VAL A 237 -0.65 -23.72 -30.52
CA VAL A 237 0.82 -23.76 -30.68
C VAL A 237 1.37 -25.03 -30.06
N GLU A 238 2.55 -25.45 -30.53
CA GLU A 238 3.22 -26.64 -29.99
C GLU A 238 3.49 -26.49 -28.49
N GLY A 239 2.91 -27.39 -27.70
CA GLY A 239 3.08 -27.47 -26.25
C GLY A 239 1.90 -26.93 -25.43
N ALA A 240 1.28 -27.79 -24.66
CA ALA A 240 0.06 -27.49 -23.87
C ALA A 240 0.16 -26.30 -22.91
N LEU A 241 1.36 -25.85 -22.54
CA LEU A 241 1.58 -24.72 -21.66
C LEU A 241 1.57 -23.37 -22.38
N LEU A 242 1.67 -23.37 -23.73
CA LEU A 242 1.81 -22.15 -24.56
C LEU A 242 0.50 -21.70 -25.22
N HIS A 243 -0.63 -22.30 -24.89
CA HIS A 243 -1.94 -21.92 -25.43
C HIS A 243 -2.51 -20.59 -24.87
N ARG A 244 -1.76 -19.91 -24.00
CA ARG A 244 -2.19 -18.66 -23.41
C ARG A 244 -1.58 -17.46 -24.14
N PRO A 245 -2.38 -16.58 -24.78
CA PRO A 245 -1.88 -15.45 -25.54
C PRO A 245 -0.90 -14.55 -24.78
N LEU A 246 -1.19 -14.27 -23.50
CA LEU A 246 -0.34 -13.42 -22.67
C LEU A 246 1.05 -14.06 -22.44
N LEU A 247 1.09 -15.35 -22.10
CA LEU A 247 2.35 -16.06 -21.88
C LEU A 247 3.22 -16.03 -23.14
N LEU A 248 2.60 -16.30 -24.29
CA LEU A 248 3.29 -16.34 -25.59
C LEU A 248 3.82 -14.95 -25.98
N ASP A 249 3.00 -13.89 -25.84
CA ASP A 249 3.40 -12.52 -26.10
C ASP A 249 4.58 -12.08 -25.22
N ARG A 250 4.53 -12.37 -23.92
CA ARG A 250 5.61 -12.02 -22.95
C ARG A 250 6.90 -12.77 -23.23
N ARG A 251 6.79 -14.09 -23.50
CA ARG A 251 7.94 -14.91 -23.89
C ARG A 251 8.59 -14.37 -25.16
N ASN A 252 7.80 -14.11 -26.21
CA ASN A 252 8.29 -13.66 -27.49
C ASN A 252 8.87 -12.24 -27.42
N ALA A 253 8.27 -11.35 -26.63
CA ALA A 253 8.81 -10.02 -26.39
C ALA A 253 10.21 -10.09 -25.73
N ALA A 254 10.37 -10.91 -24.70
CA ALA A 254 11.66 -11.13 -24.06
C ALA A 254 12.67 -11.78 -25.03
N TYR A 255 12.23 -12.75 -25.82
CA TYR A 255 13.08 -13.39 -26.84
C TYR A 255 13.59 -12.38 -27.87
N VAL A 256 12.71 -11.54 -28.43
CA VAL A 256 13.09 -10.52 -29.44
C VAL A 256 14.12 -9.55 -28.86
N LEU A 257 13.91 -9.08 -27.64
CA LEU A 257 14.88 -8.19 -26.97
C LEU A 257 16.22 -8.88 -26.74
N LEU A 258 16.23 -10.12 -26.23
CA LEU A 258 17.46 -10.86 -25.94
C LEU A 258 18.20 -11.28 -27.21
N ALA A 259 17.47 -11.60 -28.28
CA ALA A 259 18.07 -12.04 -29.54
C ALA A 259 18.67 -10.88 -30.37
N ASN A 260 18.08 -9.69 -30.34
CA ASN A 260 18.45 -8.56 -31.21
C ASN A 260 19.33 -7.50 -30.53
N SER A 261 19.28 -7.39 -29.19
CA SER A 261 20.07 -6.40 -28.44
C SER A 261 21.58 -6.67 -28.49
N SER A 262 22.40 -5.64 -28.25
CA SER A 262 23.84 -5.83 -28.15
C SER A 262 24.21 -6.68 -26.93
N TRP A 263 25.33 -7.41 -27.02
CA TRP A 263 25.72 -8.35 -25.97
C TRP A 263 26.07 -7.65 -24.65
N TRP A 264 26.55 -6.43 -24.68
CA TRP A 264 26.83 -5.63 -23.48
C TRP A 264 25.57 -5.29 -22.66
N MET A 265 24.44 -5.20 -23.31
CA MET A 265 23.18 -4.87 -22.65
C MET A 265 22.48 -6.09 -22.05
N LEU A 266 22.93 -7.31 -22.39
CA LEU A 266 22.23 -8.53 -21.96
C LEU A 266 22.08 -8.67 -20.44
N PRO A 267 23.14 -8.47 -19.60
CA PRO A 267 22.99 -8.62 -18.15
C PRO A 267 21.95 -7.64 -17.59
N TRP A 268 22.01 -6.39 -18.04
CA TRP A 268 21.07 -5.36 -17.63
C TRP A 268 19.65 -5.65 -18.11
N LEU A 269 19.51 -6.10 -19.35
CA LEU A 269 18.22 -6.43 -19.95
C LEU A 269 17.55 -7.62 -19.25
N ILE A 270 18.32 -8.65 -18.90
CA ILE A 270 17.82 -9.79 -18.11
C ILE A 270 17.32 -9.32 -16.74
N LEU A 271 18.10 -8.48 -16.05
CA LEU A 271 17.69 -7.93 -14.76
C LEU A 271 16.42 -7.08 -14.87
N GLN A 272 16.32 -6.25 -15.92
CA GLN A 272 15.14 -5.42 -16.19
C GLN A 272 13.90 -6.28 -16.53
N LEU A 273 14.04 -7.32 -17.32
CA LEU A 273 12.97 -8.25 -17.68
C LEU A 273 12.50 -9.03 -16.46
N LEU A 274 13.41 -9.55 -15.63
CA LEU A 274 13.07 -10.23 -14.38
C LEU A 274 12.35 -9.30 -13.41
N GLY A 275 12.89 -8.10 -13.19
CA GLY A 275 12.27 -7.11 -12.29
C GLY A 275 10.89 -6.68 -12.75
N SER A 276 10.71 -6.43 -14.06
CA SER A 276 9.42 -6.04 -14.62
C SER A 276 8.40 -7.18 -14.60
N ALA A 277 8.81 -8.42 -14.85
CA ALA A 277 7.93 -9.59 -14.75
C ALA A 277 7.51 -9.84 -13.30
N PHE A 278 8.43 -9.72 -12.35
CA PHE A 278 8.14 -9.84 -10.92
C PHE A 278 7.13 -8.75 -10.47
N ALA A 279 7.35 -7.50 -10.86
CA ALA A 279 6.44 -6.41 -10.54
C ALA A 279 5.03 -6.64 -11.13
N ARG A 280 4.93 -7.09 -12.40
CA ARG A 280 3.66 -7.43 -13.03
C ARG A 280 3.01 -8.66 -12.39
N ALA A 281 3.77 -9.69 -12.04
CA ALA A 281 3.26 -10.86 -11.34
C ALA A 281 2.65 -10.50 -9.98
N ILE A 282 3.31 -9.64 -9.19
CA ILE A 282 2.74 -9.08 -7.96
C ILE A 282 1.46 -8.31 -8.28
N GLY A 283 1.46 -7.44 -9.28
CA GLY A 283 0.27 -6.69 -9.72
C GLY A 283 -0.90 -7.61 -10.05
N TYR A 284 -0.67 -8.70 -10.81
CA TYR A 284 -1.70 -9.69 -11.12
C TYR A 284 -2.18 -10.47 -9.89
N LEU A 285 -1.28 -10.82 -8.95
CA LEU A 285 -1.68 -11.45 -7.68
C LEU A 285 -2.57 -10.53 -6.85
N LEU A 286 -2.22 -9.25 -6.76
CA LEU A 286 -3.03 -8.24 -6.08
C LEU A 286 -4.41 -8.07 -6.74
N LEU A 287 -4.48 -8.21 -8.06
CA LEU A 287 -5.74 -8.19 -8.82
C LEU A 287 -6.50 -9.54 -8.80
N LYS A 288 -6.00 -10.55 -8.07
CA LYS A 288 -6.56 -11.92 -7.98
C LYS A 288 -6.61 -12.64 -9.31
N LEU A 289 -5.60 -12.46 -10.13
CA LEU A 289 -5.40 -13.12 -11.40
C LEU A 289 -4.15 -14.02 -11.36
N PRO A 290 -4.13 -15.09 -10.53
CA PRO A 290 -2.93 -15.91 -10.33
C PRO A 290 -2.47 -16.62 -11.62
N GLY A 291 -3.39 -16.90 -12.56
CA GLY A 291 -3.05 -17.44 -13.87
C GLY A 291 -2.14 -16.52 -14.66
N TYR A 292 -2.48 -15.22 -14.72
CA TYR A 292 -1.64 -14.21 -15.42
C TYR A 292 -0.32 -13.94 -14.68
N ALA A 293 -0.31 -14.00 -13.34
CA ALA A 293 0.93 -13.92 -12.58
C ALA A 293 1.86 -15.09 -12.88
N GLY A 294 1.31 -16.31 -13.00
CA GLY A 294 2.05 -17.50 -13.40
C GLY A 294 2.59 -17.39 -14.83
N ASP A 295 1.82 -16.80 -15.75
CA ASP A 295 2.24 -16.59 -17.14
C ASP A 295 3.46 -15.65 -17.26
N GLU A 296 3.52 -14.59 -16.45
CA GLU A 296 4.68 -13.67 -16.41
C GLU A 296 5.97 -14.37 -15.96
N VAL A 297 5.88 -15.20 -14.93
CA VAL A 297 7.04 -15.94 -14.40
C VAL A 297 7.45 -17.04 -15.40
N LEU A 298 6.48 -17.79 -15.93
CA LEU A 298 6.73 -18.90 -16.85
C LEU A 298 7.30 -18.41 -18.19
N ALA A 299 6.87 -17.25 -18.68
CA ALA A 299 7.38 -16.67 -19.90
C ALA A 299 8.90 -16.49 -19.88
N ILE A 300 9.45 -15.99 -18.78
CA ILE A 300 10.91 -15.81 -18.63
C ILE A 300 11.60 -17.13 -18.31
N ALA A 301 11.01 -17.96 -17.45
CA ALA A 301 11.58 -19.24 -17.07
C ALA A 301 11.80 -20.14 -18.30
N THR A 302 10.85 -20.18 -19.25
CA THR A 302 10.97 -21.00 -20.48
C THR A 302 12.13 -20.57 -21.37
N LEU A 303 12.49 -19.27 -21.39
CA LEU A 303 13.64 -18.76 -22.15
C LEU A 303 14.97 -19.06 -21.44
N LEU A 304 15.00 -18.96 -20.11
CA LEU A 304 16.20 -19.24 -19.33
C LEU A 304 16.55 -20.74 -19.31
N ILE A 305 15.55 -21.62 -19.42
CA ILE A 305 15.76 -23.06 -19.52
C ILE A 305 16.34 -23.47 -20.89
N LYS A 306 16.03 -22.70 -21.96
CA LYS A 306 16.51 -23.00 -23.33
C LYS A 306 17.40 -21.89 -23.91
N PRO A 307 18.54 -21.54 -23.30
CA PRO A 307 19.37 -20.41 -23.72
C PRO A 307 19.97 -20.64 -25.12
N GLN A 308 20.10 -21.90 -25.57
CA GLN A 308 20.60 -22.27 -26.88
C GLN A 308 19.78 -21.64 -28.02
N GLN A 309 18.47 -21.51 -27.86
CA GLN A 309 17.61 -20.86 -28.84
C GLN A 309 18.02 -19.40 -29.07
N ILE A 310 18.24 -18.66 -27.97
CA ILE A 310 18.68 -17.25 -28.04
C ILE A 310 20.08 -17.15 -28.67
N LEU A 311 20.99 -18.03 -28.28
CA LEU A 311 22.36 -18.02 -28.82
C LEU A 311 22.39 -18.33 -30.30
N ASN A 312 21.63 -19.32 -30.80
CA ASN A 312 21.52 -19.63 -32.21
C ASN A 312 20.89 -18.47 -32.99
N ALA A 313 19.82 -17.86 -32.46
CA ALA A 313 19.22 -16.71 -33.06
C ALA A 313 20.21 -15.54 -33.19
N ARG A 314 21.02 -15.27 -32.16
CA ARG A 314 22.04 -14.23 -32.16
C ARG A 314 23.14 -14.50 -33.20
N ARG A 315 23.56 -15.77 -33.37
CA ARG A 315 24.54 -16.18 -34.39
C ARG A 315 24.01 -15.93 -35.80
N PHE A 316 22.75 -16.30 -36.03
CA PHE A 316 22.07 -16.07 -37.30
C PHE A 316 21.99 -14.57 -37.63
N ARG A 317 21.53 -13.74 -36.71
CA ARG A 317 21.40 -12.29 -36.89
C ARG A 317 22.74 -11.59 -37.08
N LYS A 318 23.82 -12.12 -36.47
CA LYS A 318 25.17 -11.58 -36.66
C LYS A 318 25.64 -11.73 -38.10
N LYS A 319 25.21 -12.78 -38.82
CA LYS A 319 25.62 -13.06 -40.22
C LYS A 319 25.04 -12.01 -41.18
N HIS A 320 23.83 -11.52 -40.97
CA HIS A 320 23.10 -10.58 -41.83
C HIS A 320 23.17 -9.12 -41.31
N ARG A 321 23.97 -8.85 -40.32
CA ARG A 321 24.07 -7.51 -39.72
C ARG A 321 25.13 -6.67 -40.48
N LEU A 322 24.67 -5.61 -41.14
CA LEU A 322 25.53 -4.65 -41.83
C LEU A 322 25.73 -3.35 -41.03
N ILE A 323 24.72 -2.96 -40.22
CA ILE A 323 24.73 -1.68 -39.50
C ILE A 323 24.68 -1.90 -37.96
N SER A 324 25.19 -0.92 -37.21
CA SER A 324 25.20 -0.98 -35.75
C SER A 324 23.77 -0.94 -35.16
N SER A 325 23.53 -1.74 -34.10
CA SER A 325 22.26 -1.70 -33.35
C SER A 325 21.91 -0.32 -32.74
N ARG A 326 22.83 0.65 -32.76
CA ARG A 326 22.55 2.03 -32.33
C ARG A 326 21.49 2.70 -33.20
N VAL A 327 21.39 2.33 -34.48
CA VAL A 327 20.36 2.85 -35.40
C VAL A 327 18.96 2.52 -34.89
N VAL A 328 18.80 1.31 -34.35
CA VAL A 328 17.50 0.87 -33.80
C VAL A 328 17.14 1.59 -32.51
N SER A 329 18.13 2.10 -31.77
CA SER A 329 17.86 2.82 -30.49
C SER A 329 17.04 4.11 -30.70
N ALA A 330 17.07 4.70 -31.93
CA ALA A 330 16.27 5.87 -32.27
C ALA A 330 14.76 5.57 -32.34
N TYR A 331 14.41 4.30 -32.59
CA TYR A 331 13.01 3.84 -32.69
C TYR A 331 12.48 3.21 -31.41
N ILE A 332 13.34 3.01 -30.40
CA ILE A 332 12.93 2.49 -29.10
C ILE A 332 12.48 3.67 -28.21
N PRO A 333 11.28 3.63 -27.63
CA PRO A 333 10.77 4.73 -26.84
C PRO A 333 11.67 5.05 -25.64
N PRO A 334 11.86 6.34 -25.29
CA PRO A 334 12.67 6.74 -24.16
C PRO A 334 12.08 6.22 -22.84
N ARG A 335 12.92 5.94 -21.83
CA ARG A 335 12.51 5.31 -20.57
C ARG A 335 11.44 6.11 -19.81
N TRP A 336 11.48 7.43 -19.89
CA TRP A 336 10.50 8.29 -19.22
C TRP A 336 9.10 8.17 -19.81
N SER A 337 8.97 8.07 -21.12
CA SER A 337 7.66 7.85 -21.74
C SER A 337 7.07 6.49 -21.36
N GLN A 338 7.90 5.46 -21.22
CA GLN A 338 7.46 4.13 -20.74
C GLN A 338 6.91 4.17 -19.31
N ILE A 339 7.55 4.93 -18.40
CA ILE A 339 7.09 5.09 -16.99
C ILE A 339 5.80 5.91 -16.97
N ARG A 340 5.73 6.99 -17.77
CA ARG A 340 4.55 7.86 -17.83
C ARG A 340 3.32 7.10 -18.32
N HIS A 341 3.38 6.40 -19.45
CA HIS A 341 2.27 5.58 -19.95
C HIS A 341 1.90 4.44 -19.00
N GLY A 342 2.88 3.80 -18.36
CA GLY A 342 2.63 2.77 -17.35
C GLY A 342 1.89 3.33 -16.14
N SER A 343 2.25 4.52 -15.68
CA SER A 343 1.59 5.18 -14.54
C SER A 343 0.21 5.74 -14.92
N GLU A 344 0.04 6.30 -16.11
CA GLU A 344 -1.24 6.77 -16.63
C GLU A 344 -2.26 5.63 -16.71
N HIS A 345 -1.86 4.47 -17.22
CA HIS A 345 -2.72 3.28 -17.29
C HIS A 345 -3.12 2.73 -15.91
N VAL A 346 -2.19 2.76 -14.94
CA VAL A 346 -2.49 2.42 -13.54
C VAL A 346 -3.41 3.47 -12.92
N ILE A 347 -3.13 4.75 -13.13
CA ILE A 347 -3.93 5.87 -12.59
C ILE A 347 -5.33 5.85 -13.20
N GLU A 348 -5.48 5.64 -14.51
CA GLU A 348 -6.80 5.51 -15.15
C GLU A 348 -7.56 4.28 -14.66
N THR A 349 -6.89 3.14 -14.51
CA THR A 349 -7.51 1.92 -13.97
C THR A 349 -7.96 2.14 -12.52
N VAL A 350 -7.15 2.83 -11.72
CA VAL A 350 -7.49 3.23 -10.34
C VAL A 350 -8.58 4.28 -10.34
N ARG A 351 -8.52 5.29 -11.23
CA ARG A 351 -9.50 6.34 -11.37
C ARG A 351 -10.85 5.80 -11.85
N ALA A 352 -10.86 4.95 -12.86
CA ALA A 352 -12.08 4.27 -13.33
C ALA A 352 -12.71 3.37 -12.27
N LYS A 353 -11.90 2.78 -11.36
CA LYS A 353 -12.41 1.99 -10.23
C LYS A 353 -12.84 2.84 -9.03
N LEU A 354 -12.19 3.96 -8.77
CA LEU A 354 -12.52 4.87 -7.67
C LEU A 354 -13.73 5.78 -8.00
N PHE A 355 -13.85 6.21 -9.26
CA PHE A 355 -14.85 7.20 -9.69
C PHE A 355 -15.98 6.61 -10.56
N ARG A 356 -16.18 5.31 -10.52
CA ARG A 356 -17.22 4.59 -11.29
C ARG A 356 -18.66 5.06 -11.03
N HIS A 357 -18.87 6.02 -10.14
CA HIS A 357 -20.20 6.49 -9.75
C HIS A 357 -20.62 7.83 -10.41
N GLU A 358 -19.72 8.51 -11.10
CA GLU A 358 -20.08 9.80 -11.75
C GLU A 358 -20.49 9.67 -13.21
N GLN A 359 -20.26 8.52 -13.85
CA GLN A 359 -20.59 8.34 -15.27
C GLN A 359 -21.93 7.63 -15.54
N SER A 360 -22.69 7.25 -14.51
CA SER A 360 -23.99 6.56 -14.70
C SER A 360 -25.22 7.45 -14.61
N SER A 361 -25.09 8.77 -14.68
CA SER A 361 -26.22 9.68 -14.61
C SER A 361 -26.19 10.76 -15.71
N GLN A 362 -25.86 10.36 -16.93
CA GLN A 362 -26.34 11.09 -18.10
C GLN A 362 -27.38 10.23 -18.79
N PRO A 363 -28.66 10.64 -18.80
CA PRO A 363 -29.65 10.00 -19.64
C PRO A 363 -29.30 10.32 -21.10
N SER A 364 -29.14 9.25 -21.88
CA SER A 364 -29.14 9.32 -23.33
C SER A 364 -30.53 9.81 -23.78
N SER A 365 -30.68 11.11 -24.00
CA SER A 365 -31.75 11.65 -24.82
C SER A 365 -31.25 11.72 -26.25
N VAL A 366 -31.58 10.67 -27.01
CA VAL A 366 -31.59 10.74 -28.46
C VAL A 366 -32.91 11.38 -28.84
N LEU A 367 -32.85 12.31 -29.81
CA LEU A 367 -33.95 12.96 -30.55
C LEU A 367 -34.58 14.18 -29.87
N ASP A 368 -34.12 15.38 -30.31
CA ASP A 368 -34.99 16.17 -31.17
C ASP A 368 -34.14 17.22 -31.94
N SER A 369 -34.25 17.14 -33.23
CA SER A 369 -33.80 18.15 -34.20
C SER A 369 -34.85 19.28 -34.27
N ASN A 370 -34.35 20.45 -34.21
CA ASN A 370 -34.81 21.74 -34.70
C ASN A 370 -34.86 22.80 -33.62
N GLU A 371 -34.11 23.78 -33.82
CA GLU A 371 -34.39 25.20 -33.81
C GLU A 371 -33.23 26.08 -33.34
N GLU A 372 -32.83 26.89 -34.24
CA GLU A 372 -32.36 28.27 -34.08
C GLU A 372 -30.96 28.55 -33.54
N GLU A 373 -30.17 29.05 -34.44
CA GLU A 373 -28.96 29.87 -34.23
C GLU A 373 -29.30 31.03 -33.30
N GLU A 374 -28.91 30.97 -32.03
CA GLU A 374 -28.74 32.18 -31.22
C GLU A 374 -27.36 32.17 -30.55
N ASP A 375 -26.59 33.14 -30.95
CA ASP A 375 -25.41 33.72 -30.31
C ASP A 375 -24.55 32.80 -29.39
N LEU A 376 -23.58 32.15 -29.97
CA LEU A 376 -22.42 31.61 -29.27
C LEU A 376 -21.56 32.76 -28.73
N LEU A 377 -21.99 33.40 -27.66
CA LEU A 377 -21.10 34.04 -26.72
C LEU A 377 -20.25 32.95 -26.12
N THR A 378 -19.03 32.79 -26.63
CA THR A 378 -18.02 31.93 -26.04
C THR A 378 -17.94 32.19 -24.53
N PRO A 379 -18.20 31.20 -23.66
CA PRO A 379 -18.06 31.41 -22.23
C PRO A 379 -16.58 31.75 -21.98
N VAL A 380 -16.34 32.95 -21.46
CA VAL A 380 -15.03 33.37 -20.95
C VAL A 380 -14.51 32.22 -20.13
N LYS A 381 -13.37 31.63 -20.52
CA LYS A 381 -12.66 30.55 -19.77
C LYS A 381 -12.38 31.11 -18.39
N SER A 382 -13.31 30.94 -17.47
CA SER A 382 -13.09 31.27 -16.06
C SER A 382 -11.96 30.35 -15.60
N ASN A 383 -10.88 30.93 -15.13
CA ASN A 383 -9.66 30.29 -14.71
C ASN A 383 -10.02 29.08 -13.80
N GLU A 384 -9.70 27.87 -14.20
CA GLU A 384 -10.06 26.62 -13.47
C GLU A 384 -9.57 26.66 -12.03
N TRP A 385 -8.45 27.32 -11.77
CA TRP A 385 -7.92 27.57 -10.44
C TRP A 385 -8.87 28.39 -9.56
N VAL A 386 -9.53 29.41 -10.12
CA VAL A 386 -10.50 30.24 -9.38
C VAL A 386 -11.75 29.43 -9.03
N ARG A 387 -12.23 28.57 -9.92
CA ARG A 387 -13.34 27.65 -9.64
C ARG A 387 -12.95 26.63 -8.57
N PHE A 388 -11.73 26.10 -8.61
CA PHE A 388 -11.21 25.16 -7.64
C PHE A 388 -11.20 25.78 -6.23
N PHE A 389 -10.59 26.96 -6.06
CA PHE A 389 -10.53 27.65 -4.76
C PHE A 389 -11.88 28.16 -4.23
N LYS A 390 -12.90 28.31 -5.10
CA LYS A 390 -14.26 28.69 -4.69
C LYS A 390 -15.09 27.50 -4.17
N ARG A 391 -14.60 26.28 -4.26
CA ARG A 391 -15.33 25.13 -3.69
C ARG A 391 -15.34 25.20 -2.17
N PRO A 392 -16.53 25.07 -1.52
CA PRO A 392 -16.65 25.24 -0.08
C PRO A 392 -15.82 24.22 0.73
N GLU A 393 -15.61 23.03 0.19
CA GLU A 393 -14.74 22.02 0.81
C GLU A 393 -13.30 22.53 0.93
N ILE A 394 -12.78 23.14 -0.13
CA ILE A 394 -11.39 23.61 -0.17
C ILE A 394 -11.20 24.74 0.82
N LEU A 395 -12.18 25.64 0.93
CA LEU A 395 -12.14 26.71 1.94
C LEU A 395 -12.10 26.14 3.36
N GLY A 396 -12.89 25.09 3.63
CA GLY A 396 -12.86 24.40 4.93
C GLY A 396 -11.49 23.78 5.23
N PHE A 397 -10.86 23.11 4.24
CA PHE A 397 -9.53 22.55 4.38
C PHE A 397 -8.45 23.62 4.53
N LEU A 398 -8.52 24.73 3.80
CA LEU A 398 -7.58 25.84 3.93
C LEU A 398 -7.66 26.48 5.31
N LEU A 399 -8.87 26.70 5.82
CA LEU A 399 -9.08 27.25 7.16
C LEU A 399 -8.50 26.32 8.23
N LEU A 400 -8.82 25.02 8.17
CA LEU A 400 -8.27 24.03 9.11
C LEU A 400 -6.75 23.92 8.99
N GLY A 401 -6.23 23.93 7.76
CA GLY A 401 -4.78 23.91 7.51
C GLY A 401 -4.07 25.10 8.12
N PHE A 402 -4.63 26.28 7.98
CA PHE A 402 -4.11 27.51 8.58
C PHE A 402 -4.10 27.44 10.12
N ILE A 403 -5.21 27.00 10.74
CA ILE A 403 -5.29 26.79 12.19
C ILE A 403 -4.26 25.77 12.64
N THR A 404 -4.13 24.65 11.91
CA THR A 404 -3.17 23.58 12.22
C THR A 404 -1.73 24.08 12.15
N LEU A 405 -1.37 24.86 11.15
CA LEU A 405 -0.04 25.45 11.00
C LEU A 405 0.28 26.40 12.16
N LEU A 406 -0.66 27.27 12.51
CA LEU A 406 -0.48 28.18 13.65
C LEU A 406 -0.33 27.44 14.97
N ASN A 407 -1.11 26.39 15.18
CA ASN A 407 -1.04 25.54 16.36
C ASN A 407 0.29 24.74 16.41
N SER A 408 0.87 24.40 15.26
CA SER A 408 2.07 23.56 15.15
C SER A 408 3.38 24.34 15.09
N ARG A 409 3.36 25.66 15.17
CA ARG A 409 4.54 26.53 15.00
C ARG A 409 5.75 26.19 15.90
N GLN A 410 5.49 25.60 17.07
CA GLN A 410 6.52 25.21 18.05
C GLN A 410 6.83 23.69 18.02
N ARG A 411 6.30 22.97 17.03
CA ARG A 411 6.36 21.51 16.90
C ARG A 411 6.96 21.04 15.58
N LEU A 412 7.71 21.88 14.92
CA LEU A 412 8.41 21.53 13.67
C LEU A 412 9.77 20.91 14.03
N GLY A 413 9.88 19.60 13.91
CA GLY A 413 11.07 18.80 14.25
C GLY A 413 10.67 17.49 14.91
N ASP A 414 11.62 16.82 15.55
CA ASP A 414 11.34 15.59 16.30
C ASP A 414 10.45 15.89 17.49
N LEU A 415 9.38 15.11 17.64
CA LEU A 415 8.39 15.33 18.68
C LEU A 415 8.62 14.42 19.90
N VAL A 416 8.46 14.99 21.08
CA VAL A 416 8.48 14.25 22.36
C VAL A 416 7.56 14.95 23.36
N GLY A 417 6.95 14.18 24.26
CA GLY A 417 6.19 14.71 25.37
C GLY A 417 4.79 14.11 25.48
N GLY A 418 4.21 14.28 26.66
CA GLY A 418 2.98 13.55 26.99
C GLY A 418 3.21 12.04 26.95
N ALA A 419 2.36 11.34 26.21
CA ALA A 419 2.49 9.90 25.98
C ALA A 419 3.53 9.56 24.88
N LEU A 420 3.90 10.52 24.03
CA LEU A 420 4.82 10.30 22.94
C LEU A 420 6.27 10.30 23.46
N ALA A 421 6.92 9.13 23.47
CA ALA A 421 8.33 9.01 23.68
C ALA A 421 9.10 9.32 22.39
N LEU A 422 10.41 9.48 22.47
CA LEU A 422 11.27 9.85 21.35
C LEU A 422 11.23 8.78 20.24
N THR A 423 10.90 9.18 19.03
CA THR A 423 10.95 8.27 17.89
C THR A 423 12.36 8.20 17.32
N PRO A 424 12.92 7.01 17.03
CA PRO A 424 14.19 6.87 16.33
C PRO A 424 14.18 7.59 14.98
N GLU A 425 15.32 8.09 14.53
CA GLU A 425 15.41 8.69 13.19
C GLU A 425 15.23 7.65 12.09
N GLY A 426 15.89 6.49 12.23
CA GLY A 426 15.88 5.45 11.20
C GLY A 426 14.75 4.43 11.37
N ALA A 427 14.11 4.07 10.26
CA ALA A 427 13.17 2.95 10.19
C ALA A 427 13.84 1.61 10.59
N THR A 428 15.13 1.47 10.34
CA THR A 428 15.91 0.27 10.68
C THR A 428 15.89 -0.03 12.17
N ASP A 429 15.88 0.99 13.03
CA ASP A 429 15.80 0.82 14.47
C ASP A 429 14.44 0.26 14.91
N LEU A 430 13.34 0.75 14.31
CA LEU A 430 12.00 0.22 14.57
C LEU A 430 11.85 -1.22 14.06
N TRP A 431 12.40 -1.53 12.88
CA TRP A 431 12.43 -2.89 12.37
C TRP A 431 13.24 -3.82 13.25
N ARG A 432 14.41 -3.36 13.74
CA ARG A 432 15.22 -4.12 14.67
C ARG A 432 14.40 -4.48 15.91
N VAL A 433 13.80 -3.50 16.60
CA VAL A 433 12.94 -3.74 17.78
C VAL A 433 11.78 -4.68 17.46
N TYR A 434 11.20 -4.58 16.24
CA TYR A 434 10.09 -5.45 15.85
C TYR A 434 10.52 -6.90 15.65
N PHE A 435 11.73 -7.15 15.11
CA PHE A 435 12.22 -8.49 14.81
C PHE A 435 13.01 -9.13 15.95
N GLU A 436 13.58 -8.33 16.85
CA GLU A 436 14.34 -8.81 18.00
C GLU A 436 13.48 -9.74 18.88
N SER A 437 14.14 -10.79 19.37
CA SER A 437 13.53 -11.75 20.32
C SER A 437 13.74 -11.36 21.77
N TRP A 438 14.71 -10.47 22.02
CA TRP A 438 15.05 -9.92 23.31
C TRP A 438 15.17 -8.41 23.26
N HIS A 439 14.45 -7.69 24.10
CA HIS A 439 14.46 -6.24 24.19
C HIS A 439 15.30 -5.79 25.37
N GLN A 440 16.29 -4.94 25.10
CA GLN A 440 17.12 -4.32 26.15
C GLN A 440 16.40 -3.11 26.77
N VAL A 441 15.25 -3.34 27.39
CA VAL A 441 14.46 -2.34 28.09
C VAL A 441 14.32 -2.77 29.55
N GLY A 442 14.59 -1.87 30.47
CA GLY A 442 14.59 -2.20 31.90
C GLY A 442 15.55 -3.35 32.23
N MET A 443 15.07 -4.37 32.91
CA MET A 443 15.80 -5.61 33.21
C MET A 443 15.84 -6.60 32.04
N GLY A 444 15.41 -6.20 30.87
CA GLY A 444 15.29 -7.05 29.68
C GLY A 444 13.95 -7.77 29.58
N SER A 445 13.42 -7.88 28.36
CA SER A 445 12.10 -8.44 28.09
C SER A 445 12.05 -9.25 26.82
N SER A 446 11.24 -10.31 26.81
CA SER A 446 10.85 -11.09 25.65
C SER A 446 9.42 -10.82 25.21
N SER A 447 8.77 -9.77 25.72
CA SER A 447 7.41 -9.39 25.36
C SER A 447 7.27 -9.15 23.86
N ALA A 448 6.13 -9.52 23.30
CA ALA A 448 5.88 -9.30 21.89
C ALA A 448 5.76 -7.79 21.56
N THR A 449 6.54 -7.33 20.61
CA THR A 449 6.44 -5.94 20.12
C THR A 449 5.10 -5.74 19.42
N PRO A 450 4.34 -4.68 19.74
CA PRO A 450 3.08 -4.37 19.09
C PRO A 450 3.25 -4.13 17.59
N THR A 451 2.25 -4.51 16.80
CA THR A 451 2.28 -4.39 15.33
C THR A 451 2.33 -2.94 14.84
N TRP A 452 1.90 -1.97 15.66
CA TRP A 452 1.97 -0.55 15.28
C TRP A 452 3.40 -0.07 15.02
N VAL A 453 4.40 -0.68 15.66
CA VAL A 453 5.84 -0.37 15.42
C VAL A 453 6.20 -0.67 13.97
N ALA A 454 5.78 -1.82 13.44
CA ALA A 454 5.97 -2.16 12.03
C ALA A 454 5.18 -1.23 11.10
N ILE A 455 3.99 -0.78 11.50
CA ILE A 455 3.19 0.17 10.71
C ILE A 455 3.89 1.53 10.60
N ILE A 456 4.46 2.05 11.69
CA ILE A 456 5.25 3.30 11.65
C ILE A 456 6.51 3.11 10.79
N ALA A 457 7.21 1.99 10.94
CA ALA A 457 8.39 1.68 10.12
C ALA A 457 8.04 1.58 8.63
N LEU A 458 6.91 0.98 8.26
CA LEU A 458 6.41 0.98 6.88
C LEU A 458 6.00 2.39 6.42
N GLY A 459 5.32 3.14 7.28
CA GLY A 459 4.89 4.50 6.98
C GLY A 459 6.05 5.45 6.71
N SER A 460 7.20 5.23 7.35
CA SER A 460 8.40 6.04 7.13
C SER A 460 8.99 5.93 5.70
N ILE A 461 8.52 4.99 4.88
CA ILE A 461 8.86 4.94 3.45
C ILE A 461 8.48 6.26 2.76
N PHE A 462 7.38 6.89 3.15
CA PHE A 462 6.95 8.20 2.63
C PHE A 462 7.89 9.36 3.03
N THR A 463 8.73 9.15 4.03
CA THR A 463 9.75 10.09 4.50
C THR A 463 11.17 9.58 4.27
N LEU A 464 11.36 8.75 3.26
CA LEU A 464 12.64 8.18 2.84
C LEU A 464 13.36 7.42 3.99
N GLY A 465 12.59 6.76 4.84
CA GLY A 465 13.09 5.96 5.96
C GLY A 465 13.27 6.74 7.27
N ASN A 466 12.96 8.04 7.31
CA ASN A 466 12.98 8.81 8.55
C ASN A 466 11.67 8.63 9.34
N ALA A 467 11.73 7.83 10.41
CA ALA A 467 10.55 7.49 11.20
C ALA A 467 10.09 8.65 12.10
N SER A 468 11.02 9.45 12.62
CA SER A 468 10.69 10.62 13.44
C SER A 468 9.96 11.67 12.63
N LEU A 469 10.43 11.96 11.41
CA LEU A 469 9.75 12.87 10.49
C LEU A 469 8.36 12.35 10.11
N PHE A 470 8.21 11.03 9.92
CA PHE A 470 6.90 10.44 9.63
C PHE A 470 5.90 10.67 10.76
N VAL A 471 6.30 10.43 12.02
CA VAL A 471 5.44 10.66 13.19
C VAL A 471 5.11 12.15 13.33
N THR A 472 6.07 13.04 13.11
CA THR A 472 5.85 14.50 13.13
C THR A 472 4.83 14.93 12.07
N LEU A 473 4.97 14.44 10.83
CA LEU A 473 4.02 14.70 9.76
C LEU A 473 2.64 14.10 10.06
N LEU A 474 2.59 12.93 10.70
CA LEU A 474 1.32 12.33 11.10
C LEU A 474 0.56 13.24 12.09
N PHE A 475 1.22 13.78 13.12
CA PHE A 475 0.60 14.73 14.05
C PHE A 475 0.21 16.06 13.39
N LEU A 476 1.02 16.53 12.43
CA LEU A 476 0.75 17.76 11.70
C LEU A 476 -0.44 17.62 10.74
N ILE A 477 -0.52 16.51 10.01
CA ILE A 477 -1.54 16.32 8.96
C ILE A 477 -2.81 15.68 9.52
N ALA A 478 -2.77 15.08 10.73
CA ALA A 478 -3.89 14.37 11.33
C ALA A 478 -5.21 15.16 11.29
N PRO A 479 -5.31 16.44 11.67
CA PRO A 479 -6.57 17.17 11.63
C PRO A 479 -7.19 17.21 10.23
N LEU A 480 -6.37 17.37 9.20
CA LEU A 480 -6.82 17.38 7.80
C LEU A 480 -7.32 16.00 7.34
N LEU A 481 -6.60 14.93 7.72
CA LEU A 481 -7.03 13.55 7.43
C LEU A 481 -8.32 13.18 8.17
N ILE A 482 -8.45 13.62 9.42
CA ILE A 482 -9.66 13.44 10.23
C ILE A 482 -10.84 14.17 9.59
N MET A 483 -10.67 15.42 9.17
CA MET A 483 -11.71 16.18 8.45
C MET A 483 -12.08 15.48 7.14
N TRP A 484 -11.09 15.05 6.36
CA TRP A 484 -11.32 14.35 5.09
C TRP A 484 -12.12 13.06 5.26
N SER A 485 -11.75 12.23 6.21
CA SER A 485 -12.44 10.96 6.49
C SER A 485 -13.87 11.18 6.98
N ALA A 486 -14.06 12.14 7.90
CA ALA A 486 -15.37 12.53 8.41
C ALA A 486 -16.26 13.11 7.31
N LEU A 487 -15.73 14.02 6.48
CA LEU A 487 -16.48 14.62 5.36
C LEU A 487 -16.98 13.55 4.38
N ASN A 488 -16.14 12.54 4.06
CA ASN A 488 -16.54 11.43 3.21
C ASN A 488 -17.67 10.57 3.80
N LEU A 489 -17.72 10.43 5.12
CA LEU A 489 -18.83 9.76 5.80
C LEU A 489 -20.08 10.65 5.80
N LEU A 490 -19.96 11.92 6.16
CA LEU A 490 -21.06 12.84 6.34
C LEU A 490 -21.77 13.18 5.02
N LYS A 491 -21.04 13.23 3.91
CA LYS A 491 -21.61 13.34 2.55
C LYS A 491 -22.53 12.18 2.16
N ARG A 492 -22.45 11.05 2.86
CA ARG A 492 -23.37 9.92 2.66
C ARG A 492 -24.64 10.05 3.49
N LEU A 493 -24.59 10.83 4.59
CA LEU A 493 -25.71 11.07 5.49
C LEU A 493 -26.56 12.26 5.02
N THR A 494 -25.93 13.27 4.42
CA THR A 494 -26.59 14.46 3.86
C THR A 494 -25.92 14.91 2.57
N GLN A 495 -26.71 15.31 1.57
CA GLN A 495 -26.19 15.90 0.33
C GLN A 495 -25.82 17.38 0.50
N ASN A 496 -26.17 17.99 1.65
CA ASN A 496 -25.95 19.40 1.91
C ASN A 496 -24.52 19.68 2.41
N LEU A 497 -23.68 20.24 1.54
CA LEU A 497 -22.30 20.60 1.87
C LEU A 497 -22.18 21.64 3.00
N TRP A 498 -23.17 22.52 3.16
CA TRP A 498 -23.22 23.52 4.23
C TRP A 498 -23.47 22.92 5.62
N ILE A 499 -23.89 21.66 5.69
CA ILE A 499 -24.01 20.90 6.94
C ILE A 499 -22.79 19.98 7.12
N SER A 500 -22.40 19.26 6.06
CA SER A 500 -21.35 18.24 6.16
C SER A 500 -19.95 18.83 6.38
N ILE A 501 -19.63 20.00 5.79
CA ILE A 501 -18.29 20.61 5.94
C ILE A 501 -18.08 21.14 7.36
N PRO A 502 -18.96 21.98 7.95
CA PRO A 502 -18.80 22.40 9.33
C PRO A 502 -18.80 21.25 10.33
N ALA A 503 -19.63 20.22 10.11
CA ALA A 503 -19.65 19.03 10.98
C ALA A 503 -18.33 18.24 10.93
N ALA A 504 -17.73 18.07 9.73
CA ALA A 504 -16.41 17.46 9.59
C ALA A 504 -15.29 18.31 10.21
N PHE A 505 -15.38 19.62 10.06
CA PHE A 505 -14.46 20.56 10.71
C PHE A 505 -14.54 20.45 12.24
N LEU A 506 -15.75 20.45 12.82
CA LEU A 506 -15.96 20.31 14.26
C LEU A 506 -15.43 18.96 14.79
N TYR A 507 -15.55 17.89 14.01
CA TYR A 507 -14.96 16.61 14.36
C TYR A 507 -13.42 16.69 14.42
N ALA A 508 -12.80 17.38 13.45
CA ALA A 508 -11.35 17.55 13.39
C ALA A 508 -10.76 18.41 14.51
N ILE A 509 -11.54 19.33 15.08
CA ILE A 509 -11.16 20.18 16.22
C ILE A 509 -11.92 19.80 17.51
N SER A 510 -12.48 18.62 17.58
CA SER A 510 -13.20 18.13 18.75
C SER A 510 -12.28 18.04 19.99
N PRO A 511 -12.83 18.06 21.22
CA PRO A 511 -12.01 17.99 22.43
C PRO A 511 -11.09 16.80 22.45
N VAL A 512 -11.56 15.62 21.99
CA VAL A 512 -10.75 14.40 21.94
C VAL A 512 -9.61 14.51 20.92
N THR A 513 -9.80 15.20 19.78
CA THR A 513 -8.76 15.43 18.80
C THR A 513 -7.67 16.35 19.35
N LEU A 514 -8.09 17.47 19.96
CA LEU A 514 -7.14 18.41 20.55
C LEU A 514 -6.41 17.79 21.77
N ALA A 515 -7.11 16.98 22.56
CA ALA A 515 -6.50 16.22 23.66
C ALA A 515 -5.47 15.20 23.17
N ALA A 516 -5.78 14.47 22.10
CA ALA A 516 -4.86 13.49 21.52
C ALA A 516 -3.58 14.16 20.99
N ILE A 517 -3.72 15.30 20.30
CA ILE A 517 -2.57 16.06 19.79
C ILE A 517 -1.74 16.64 20.95
N SER A 518 -2.38 17.31 21.93
CA SER A 518 -1.66 17.96 23.02
C SER A 518 -0.98 16.98 23.97
N SER A 519 -1.52 15.77 24.12
CA SER A 519 -0.98 14.73 24.99
C SER A 519 -0.11 13.70 24.26
N GLY A 520 0.14 13.85 22.95
CA GLY A 520 0.96 12.91 22.18
C GLY A 520 0.35 11.50 22.03
N ARG A 521 -0.99 11.37 21.95
CA ARG A 521 -1.73 10.10 21.90
C ARG A 521 -1.91 9.59 20.47
N LEU A 522 -0.96 8.79 20.01
CA LEU A 522 -0.88 8.29 18.64
C LEU A 522 -2.08 7.41 18.25
N ALA A 523 -2.48 6.47 19.11
CA ALA A 523 -3.58 5.55 18.83
C ALA A 523 -4.92 6.28 18.68
N THR A 524 -5.22 7.20 19.58
CA THR A 524 -6.45 8.01 19.50
C THR A 524 -6.52 8.79 18.19
N LEU A 525 -5.39 9.36 17.69
CA LEU A 525 -5.35 10.05 16.40
C LEU A 525 -5.63 9.12 15.20
N VAL A 526 -5.04 7.91 15.22
CA VAL A 526 -5.29 6.90 14.18
C VAL A 526 -6.76 6.48 14.16
N ILE A 527 -7.38 6.29 15.33
CA ILE A 527 -8.80 5.98 15.44
C ILE A 527 -9.65 7.11 14.88
N LEU A 528 -9.40 8.36 15.26
CA LEU A 528 -10.14 9.52 14.77
C LEU A 528 -10.10 9.61 13.23
N GLY A 529 -8.96 9.28 12.62
CA GLY A 529 -8.82 9.24 11.17
C GLY A 529 -9.53 8.07 10.49
N LEU A 530 -9.47 6.87 11.08
CA LEU A 530 -9.98 5.64 10.47
C LEU A 530 -11.44 5.30 10.84
N ALA A 531 -11.93 5.72 12.01
CA ALA A 531 -13.29 5.42 12.46
C ALA A 531 -14.39 5.88 11.48
N PRO A 532 -14.32 7.09 10.86
CA PRO A 532 -15.30 7.47 9.86
C PRO A 532 -15.28 6.57 8.61
N ILE A 533 -14.11 6.09 8.21
CA ILE A 533 -13.96 5.18 7.06
C ILE A 533 -14.59 3.82 7.38
N VAL A 534 -14.35 3.30 8.57
CA VAL A 534 -14.95 2.05 9.06
C VAL A 534 -16.47 2.20 9.17
N ALA A 535 -16.96 3.27 9.81
CA ALA A 535 -18.39 3.54 9.95
C ALA A 535 -19.07 3.68 8.58
N GLY A 536 -18.47 4.39 7.63
CA GLY A 536 -18.96 4.53 6.27
C GLY A 536 -18.92 3.23 5.46
N SER A 537 -18.08 2.27 5.84
CA SER A 537 -18.03 0.96 5.21
C SER A 537 -19.10 0.02 5.78
N ILE A 538 -19.34 0.10 7.10
CA ILE A 538 -20.36 -0.69 7.81
C ILE A 538 -21.78 -0.20 7.45
N SER A 539 -22.01 1.11 7.31
CA SER A 539 -23.33 1.65 6.95
C SER A 539 -23.88 1.10 5.63
N LYS A 540 -23.01 0.65 4.73
CA LYS A 540 -23.42 -0.04 3.50
C LYS A 540 -23.97 -1.44 3.74
N TRP A 541 -23.71 -2.05 4.89
CA TRP A 541 -24.15 -3.41 5.22
C TRP A 541 -25.63 -3.48 5.58
N GLU A 542 -26.19 -2.37 6.06
CA GLU A 542 -27.64 -2.29 6.36
C GLU A 542 -28.47 -2.15 5.08
N ILE A 543 -27.90 -1.62 4.00
CA ILE A 543 -28.62 -1.30 2.76
C ILE A 543 -28.55 -2.44 1.73
N ILE A 544 -27.51 -3.29 1.79
CA ILE A 544 -27.25 -4.33 0.80
C ILE A 544 -27.53 -5.70 1.41
N GLU A 545 -28.55 -6.39 0.90
CA GLU A 545 -28.93 -7.75 1.34
C GLU A 545 -27.78 -8.78 1.27
N THR A 546 -26.78 -8.55 0.41
CA THR A 546 -25.65 -9.45 0.24
C THR A 546 -24.32 -8.72 0.34
N VAL A 547 -23.76 -8.61 1.56
CA VAL A 547 -22.40 -8.13 1.76
C VAL A 547 -21.40 -9.14 1.19
N ARG A 548 -20.55 -8.68 0.27
CA ARG A 548 -19.49 -9.52 -0.32
C ARG A 548 -18.35 -9.75 0.67
N TRP A 549 -17.81 -10.97 0.73
CA TRP A 549 -16.67 -11.32 1.59
C TRP A 549 -15.48 -10.37 1.47
N ARG A 550 -15.21 -9.86 0.27
CA ARG A 550 -14.19 -8.84 0.04
C ARG A 550 -14.37 -7.60 0.92
N GLN A 551 -15.61 -7.12 1.07
CA GLN A 551 -15.90 -5.94 1.92
C GLN A 551 -15.66 -6.26 3.40
N VAL A 552 -15.98 -7.49 3.81
CA VAL A 552 -15.69 -7.98 5.16
C VAL A 552 -14.18 -7.94 5.41
N PHE A 553 -13.37 -8.52 4.49
CA PHE A 553 -11.92 -8.51 4.63
C PHE A 553 -11.29 -7.11 4.51
N ALA A 554 -11.87 -6.21 3.71
CA ALA A 554 -11.42 -4.83 3.67
C ALA A 554 -11.65 -4.09 4.99
N ILE A 555 -12.78 -4.32 5.66
CA ILE A 555 -13.05 -3.79 7.01
C ILE A 555 -12.12 -4.46 8.02
N SER A 556 -11.92 -5.80 7.93
CA SER A 556 -10.95 -6.50 8.79
C SER A 556 -9.54 -5.92 8.67
N LEU A 557 -9.11 -5.54 7.46
CA LEU A 557 -7.80 -4.90 7.24
C LEU A 557 -7.72 -3.54 7.94
N LEU A 558 -8.76 -2.70 7.83
CA LEU A 558 -8.81 -1.40 8.52
C LEU A 558 -8.84 -1.57 10.05
N LEU A 559 -9.62 -2.52 10.54
CA LEU A 559 -9.67 -2.83 11.98
C LEU A 559 -8.35 -3.44 12.47
N SER A 560 -7.61 -4.20 11.64
CA SER A 560 -6.28 -4.73 12.00
C SER A 560 -5.29 -3.59 12.27
N VAL A 561 -5.35 -2.52 11.50
CA VAL A 561 -4.54 -1.31 11.75
C VAL A 561 -4.97 -0.65 13.07
N ILE A 562 -6.25 -0.49 13.32
CA ILE A 562 -6.75 0.13 14.56
C ILE A 562 -6.34 -0.73 15.77
N TYR A 563 -6.51 -2.06 15.69
CA TYR A 563 -6.14 -2.97 16.81
C TYR A 563 -4.64 -3.03 17.06
N ALA A 564 -3.82 -2.80 16.02
CA ALA A 564 -2.39 -2.69 16.17
C ALA A 564 -1.99 -1.54 17.12
N PHE A 565 -2.72 -0.41 17.05
CA PHE A 565 -2.47 0.75 17.91
C PHE A 565 -3.16 0.65 19.27
N THR A 566 -4.34 0.03 19.38
CA THR A 566 -5.01 -0.18 20.65
C THR A 566 -5.98 -1.34 20.59
N LEU A 567 -5.83 -2.26 21.51
CA LEU A 567 -6.73 -3.41 21.68
C LEU A 567 -8.09 -3.02 22.30
N MET A 568 -8.22 -1.81 22.85
CA MET A 568 -9.50 -1.26 23.28
C MET A 568 -10.54 -1.27 22.16
N ALA A 569 -10.10 -1.02 20.93
CA ALA A 569 -10.97 -1.04 19.75
C ALA A 569 -11.57 -2.44 19.48
N PHE A 570 -10.88 -3.52 19.82
CA PHE A 570 -11.45 -4.87 19.78
C PHE A 570 -12.60 -5.02 20.77
N VAL A 571 -12.46 -4.50 22.00
CA VAL A 571 -13.52 -4.55 23.02
C VAL A 571 -14.74 -3.76 22.54
N ILE A 572 -14.54 -2.56 21.99
CA ILE A 572 -15.61 -1.74 21.40
C ILE A 572 -16.32 -2.48 20.26
N ALA A 573 -15.54 -3.09 19.35
CA ALA A 573 -16.08 -3.83 18.21
C ALA A 573 -16.83 -5.10 18.67
N LEU A 574 -16.35 -5.77 19.70
CA LEU A 574 -17.01 -6.94 20.29
C LEU A 574 -18.35 -6.57 20.94
N ILE A 575 -18.39 -5.49 21.74
CA ILE A 575 -19.63 -4.96 22.29
C ILE A 575 -20.60 -4.57 21.16
N GLY A 576 -20.10 -3.87 20.14
CA GLY A 576 -20.88 -3.54 18.96
C GLY A 576 -21.44 -4.77 18.24
N LEU A 577 -20.64 -5.82 18.09
CA LEU A 577 -21.09 -7.10 17.50
C LEU A 577 -22.24 -7.70 18.32
N ILE A 578 -22.14 -7.72 19.63
CA ILE A 578 -23.17 -8.26 20.54
C ILE A 578 -24.46 -7.44 20.43
N VAL A 579 -24.37 -6.11 20.57
CA VAL A 579 -25.54 -5.21 20.50
C VAL A 579 -26.26 -5.29 19.16
N ILE A 580 -25.52 -5.26 18.05
CA ILE A 580 -26.11 -5.38 16.71
C ILE A 580 -26.73 -6.76 16.50
N SER A 581 -26.08 -7.82 17.01
CA SER A 581 -26.60 -9.19 16.87
C SER A 581 -27.88 -9.42 17.65
N ILE A 582 -27.99 -8.86 18.86
CA ILE A 582 -29.24 -8.91 19.64
C ILE A 582 -30.35 -8.14 18.91
N SER A 583 -30.08 -6.92 18.45
CA SER A 583 -31.07 -6.11 17.71
C SER A 583 -31.53 -6.78 16.40
N ASP A 584 -30.62 -7.47 15.70
CA ASP A 584 -30.98 -8.19 14.47
C ASP A 584 -31.75 -9.48 14.79
N TYR A 585 -31.40 -10.18 15.86
CA TYR A 585 -32.12 -11.37 16.30
C TYR A 585 -33.60 -11.06 16.60
N GLU A 586 -33.87 -9.97 17.35
CA GLU A 586 -35.24 -9.53 17.66
C GLU A 586 -36.07 -9.23 16.41
N LYS A 587 -35.46 -8.65 15.37
CA LYS A 587 -36.14 -8.37 14.09
C LYS A 587 -36.41 -9.64 13.27
N HIS A 588 -35.44 -10.56 13.19
CA HIS A 588 -35.54 -11.75 12.36
C HIS A 588 -36.32 -12.89 13.02
N ALA A 589 -36.41 -12.92 14.35
CA ALA A 589 -37.30 -13.83 15.08
C ALA A 589 -38.79 -13.63 14.68
N GLN A 590 -39.13 -12.41 14.21
CA GLN A 590 -40.48 -12.09 13.70
C GLN A 590 -40.66 -12.51 12.23
N GLU A 591 -39.55 -12.64 11.46
CA GLU A 591 -39.59 -12.94 10.01
C GLU A 591 -39.25 -14.40 9.65
N ALA A 592 -38.92 -15.25 10.65
CA ALA A 592 -38.55 -16.68 10.51
C ALA A 592 -37.43 -16.97 9.47
N ASN A 593 -36.41 -16.11 9.36
CA ASN A 593 -35.30 -16.25 8.40
C ASN A 593 -33.94 -16.48 9.07
N ASP A 594 -33.78 -17.64 9.71
CA ASP A 594 -32.60 -18.00 10.52
C ASP A 594 -31.31 -18.10 9.68
N GLU A 595 -31.36 -18.51 8.43
CA GLU A 595 -30.17 -18.65 7.57
C GLU A 595 -29.54 -17.29 7.23
N LEU A 596 -30.35 -16.28 6.97
CA LEU A 596 -29.87 -14.93 6.67
C LEU A 596 -29.21 -14.30 7.91
N TYR A 597 -29.80 -14.50 9.09
CA TYR A 597 -29.23 -14.04 10.36
C TYR A 597 -27.87 -14.68 10.62
N ALA A 598 -27.76 -16.01 10.52
CA ALA A 598 -26.53 -16.74 10.73
C ALA A 598 -25.41 -16.30 9.76
N HIS A 599 -25.77 -16.05 8.50
CA HIS A 599 -24.83 -15.58 7.50
C HIS A 599 -24.31 -14.15 7.79
N ARG A 600 -25.19 -13.24 8.22
CA ARG A 600 -24.82 -11.87 8.64
C ARG A 600 -23.93 -11.89 9.88
N PHE A 601 -24.33 -12.67 10.90
CA PHE A 601 -23.54 -12.83 12.12
C PHE A 601 -22.13 -13.35 11.82
N LYS A 602 -22.00 -14.42 11.01
CA LYS A 602 -20.71 -14.98 10.61
C LYS A 602 -19.80 -13.95 9.96
N LYS A 603 -20.33 -13.12 9.04
CA LYS A 603 -19.54 -12.06 8.39
C LYS A 603 -19.07 -10.98 9.36
N ARG A 604 -19.93 -10.54 10.28
CA ARG A 604 -19.58 -9.56 11.32
C ARG A 604 -18.57 -10.14 12.29
N ALA A 605 -18.75 -11.37 12.72
CA ALA A 605 -17.80 -12.05 13.60
C ALA A 605 -16.41 -12.15 12.95
N VAL A 606 -16.35 -12.54 11.67
CA VAL A 606 -15.08 -12.57 10.92
C VAL A 606 -14.45 -11.17 10.86
N ALA A 607 -15.25 -10.12 10.62
CA ALA A 607 -14.74 -8.75 10.58
C ALA A 607 -14.11 -8.30 11.92
N VAL A 608 -14.63 -8.79 13.06
CA VAL A 608 -14.16 -8.43 14.41
C VAL A 608 -12.99 -9.31 14.84
N PHE A 609 -13.03 -10.62 14.62
CA PHE A 609 -12.03 -11.55 15.16
C PHE A 609 -10.78 -11.70 14.28
N VAL A 610 -10.88 -11.61 12.95
CA VAL A 610 -9.71 -11.71 12.06
C VAL A 610 -8.66 -10.63 12.36
N PRO A 611 -9.02 -9.36 12.61
CA PRO A 611 -8.05 -8.34 13.01
C PRO A 611 -7.28 -8.66 14.29
N PHE A 612 -7.93 -9.33 15.25
CA PHE A 612 -7.29 -9.77 16.48
C PHE A 612 -6.22 -10.85 16.19
N LEU A 613 -6.53 -11.78 15.29
CA LEU A 613 -5.58 -12.83 14.87
C LEU A 613 -4.39 -12.27 14.09
N VAL A 614 -4.58 -11.25 13.27
CA VAL A 614 -3.49 -10.60 12.53
C VAL A 614 -2.48 -9.92 13.47
N ASN A 615 -2.90 -9.53 14.67
CA ASN A 615 -2.05 -8.88 15.66
C ASN A 615 -1.41 -9.84 16.68
N ILE A 616 -1.45 -11.16 16.44
CA ILE A 616 -0.72 -12.16 17.23
C ILE A 616 0.81 -11.97 17.02
N PRO A 617 1.67 -12.13 18.05
CA PRO A 617 1.37 -12.63 19.41
C PRO A 617 0.92 -11.55 20.40
N TYR A 618 1.10 -10.28 20.12
CA TYR A 618 0.77 -9.18 21.03
C TYR A 618 -0.69 -9.23 21.56
N SER A 619 -1.65 -9.52 20.67
CA SER A 619 -3.06 -9.64 21.06
C SER A 619 -3.33 -10.83 21.99
N LEU A 620 -2.58 -11.93 21.90
CA LEU A 620 -2.70 -13.07 22.82
C LEU A 620 -2.12 -12.77 24.20
N GLU A 621 -1.00 -12.05 24.25
CA GLU A 621 -0.41 -11.61 25.51
C GLU A 621 -1.38 -10.70 26.30
N ALA A 622 -2.19 -9.91 25.61
CA ALA A 622 -3.20 -9.07 26.26
C ALA A 622 -4.28 -9.88 26.99
N ILE A 623 -4.53 -11.13 26.60
CA ILE A 623 -5.48 -12.00 27.33
C ILE A 623 -4.93 -12.34 28.72
N THR A 624 -3.62 -12.56 28.82
CA THR A 624 -2.95 -12.85 30.10
C THR A 624 -2.67 -11.58 30.91
N GLN A 625 -2.62 -10.43 30.23
CA GLN A 625 -2.39 -9.11 30.83
C GLN A 625 -3.50 -8.13 30.43
N PRO A 626 -4.68 -8.17 31.11
CA PRO A 626 -5.85 -7.39 30.70
C PRO A 626 -5.64 -5.86 30.72
N SER A 627 -4.67 -5.36 31.47
CA SER A 627 -4.28 -3.94 31.46
C SER A 627 -3.88 -3.44 30.07
N ARG A 628 -3.35 -4.31 29.19
CA ARG A 628 -2.98 -3.98 27.82
C ARG A 628 -4.17 -3.55 26.93
N PHE A 629 -5.40 -3.94 27.28
CA PHE A 629 -6.58 -3.44 26.59
C PHE A 629 -6.88 -1.97 26.89
N LEU A 630 -6.37 -1.45 28.02
CA LEU A 630 -6.62 -0.09 28.51
C LEU A 630 -5.44 0.86 28.25
N VAL A 631 -4.35 0.37 27.67
CA VAL A 631 -3.12 1.13 27.40
C VAL A 631 -3.06 1.51 25.93
N GLU A 632 -2.56 2.70 25.66
CA GLU A 632 -2.15 3.17 24.31
C GLU A 632 -0.63 3.15 24.17
N PRO A 633 -0.11 3.14 22.92
CA PRO A 633 1.34 3.24 22.65
C PRO A 633 2.01 4.39 23.37
N GLY A 634 3.19 4.12 23.89
CA GLY A 634 4.06 5.10 24.53
C GLY A 634 3.93 5.18 26.04
N ILE A 635 4.34 6.30 26.62
CA ILE A 635 4.40 6.47 28.08
C ILE A 635 3.00 6.62 28.66
N ALA A 636 2.71 5.84 29.69
CA ALA A 636 1.44 5.93 30.40
C ALA A 636 1.37 7.25 31.19
N ILE A 637 0.49 8.13 30.77
CA ILE A 637 0.14 9.36 31.49
C ILE A 637 -1.32 9.31 31.93
N PRO A 638 -1.67 9.93 33.06
CA PRO A 638 -3.02 9.90 33.60
C PRO A 638 -4.07 10.43 32.62
N GLY A 639 -5.17 9.70 32.47
CA GLY A 639 -6.39 10.19 31.83
C GLY A 639 -7.14 11.20 32.71
N ALA A 640 -8.18 11.84 32.16
CA ALA A 640 -9.06 12.73 32.90
C ALA A 640 -9.91 11.97 33.94
N GLY A 641 -10.42 12.70 34.93
CA GLY A 641 -11.45 12.18 35.80
C GLY A 641 -12.80 12.00 35.09
N VAL A 642 -13.69 11.21 35.67
CA VAL A 642 -15.01 10.80 35.14
C VAL A 642 -15.81 11.99 34.60
N VAL A 643 -15.89 13.09 35.33
CA VAL A 643 -16.68 14.27 34.94
C VAL A 643 -16.21 14.84 33.59
N LYS A 644 -14.92 15.05 33.47
CA LYS A 644 -14.33 15.62 32.21
C LYS A 644 -14.50 14.65 31.05
N THR A 645 -14.34 13.35 31.32
CA THR A 645 -14.51 12.26 30.33
C THR A 645 -15.95 12.20 29.78
N VAL A 646 -16.97 12.28 30.68
CA VAL A 646 -18.38 12.29 30.25
C VAL A 646 -18.70 13.52 29.40
N LEU A 647 -18.06 14.65 29.68
CA LEU A 647 -18.17 15.85 28.85
C LEU A 647 -17.46 15.74 27.47
N GLY A 648 -16.80 14.62 27.17
CA GLY A 648 -16.16 14.34 25.89
C GLY A 648 -14.68 14.72 25.80
N ASP A 649 -14.02 15.02 26.94
CA ASP A 649 -12.59 15.33 26.98
C ASP A 649 -11.83 14.30 27.81
N PRO A 650 -10.98 13.46 27.18
CA PRO A 650 -10.22 12.43 27.91
C PRO A 650 -9.03 12.95 28.72
N GLY A 651 -8.77 14.25 28.73
CA GLY A 651 -7.65 14.86 29.43
C GLY A 651 -6.89 15.93 28.67
N GLY A 652 -7.61 16.62 27.79
CA GLY A 652 -7.08 17.75 27.02
C GLY A 652 -6.96 19.04 27.82
N VAL A 653 -6.50 20.06 27.15
CA VAL A 653 -6.24 21.41 27.67
C VAL A 653 -7.48 22.30 27.71
N LEU A 654 -8.58 21.86 27.08
CA LEU A 654 -9.80 22.67 27.01
C LEU A 654 -10.45 22.83 28.39
N PRO A 655 -10.98 24.01 28.72
CA PRO A 655 -11.74 24.24 29.95
C PRO A 655 -13.08 23.48 29.90
N ILE A 656 -13.54 23.00 31.04
CA ILE A 656 -14.74 22.15 31.18
C ILE A 656 -15.98 22.75 30.54
N TRP A 657 -16.15 24.06 30.64
CA TRP A 657 -17.32 24.75 30.06
C TRP A 657 -17.34 24.76 28.52
N LEU A 658 -16.19 24.56 27.88
CA LEU A 658 -16.09 24.56 26.42
C LEU A 658 -16.38 23.18 25.81
N VAL A 659 -16.35 22.07 26.57
CA VAL A 659 -16.53 20.71 26.05
C VAL A 659 -17.97 20.20 26.03
N SER A 660 -18.88 20.91 26.66
CA SER A 660 -20.29 20.55 26.80
C SER A 660 -21.16 20.49 25.52
N PRO A 661 -20.85 21.15 24.36
CA PRO A 661 -21.70 21.10 23.17
C PRO A 661 -21.98 19.69 22.63
N ILE A 662 -21.05 18.75 22.80
CA ILE A 662 -21.24 17.36 22.35
C ILE A 662 -22.40 16.68 23.10
N LEU A 663 -22.50 16.85 24.39
CA LEU A 663 -23.61 16.34 25.20
C LEU A 663 -24.94 16.97 24.81
N LEU A 664 -24.93 18.27 24.52
CA LEU A 664 -26.14 18.98 24.09
C LEU A 664 -26.66 18.42 22.76
N VAL A 665 -25.78 18.18 21.78
CA VAL A 665 -26.13 17.54 20.50
C VAL A 665 -26.68 16.14 20.72
N LEU A 666 -26.02 15.32 21.53
CA LEU A 666 -26.51 13.98 21.85
C LEU A 666 -27.88 14.03 22.51
N PHE A 667 -28.05 14.86 23.54
CA PHE A 667 -29.30 15.01 24.27
C PHE A 667 -30.47 15.40 23.36
N VAL A 668 -30.30 16.44 22.53
CA VAL A 668 -31.34 16.87 21.59
C VAL A 668 -31.63 15.78 20.54
N SER A 669 -30.61 15.06 20.08
CA SER A 669 -30.76 13.98 19.10
C SER A 669 -31.58 12.80 19.62
N LEU A 670 -31.57 12.51 20.93
CA LEU A 670 -32.39 11.47 21.56
C LEU A 670 -33.89 11.70 21.37
N PHE A 671 -34.33 12.96 21.27
CA PHE A 671 -35.74 13.33 21.09
C PHE A 671 -36.12 13.58 19.62
N SER A 672 -35.24 13.20 18.70
CA SER A 672 -35.42 13.40 17.27
C SER A 672 -35.84 12.13 16.51
N SER A 673 -35.57 12.08 15.23
CA SER A 673 -35.92 10.95 14.35
C SER A 673 -35.24 9.66 14.79
N THR A 674 -35.85 8.52 14.42
CA THR A 674 -35.33 7.18 14.76
C THR A 674 -33.86 6.96 14.40
N GLN A 675 -33.39 7.53 13.27
CA GLN A 675 -32.01 7.39 12.83
C GLN A 675 -31.04 8.22 13.69
N ALA A 676 -31.33 9.50 13.92
CA ALA A 676 -30.51 10.36 14.78
C ALA A 676 -30.54 9.87 16.23
N ARG A 677 -31.70 9.42 16.71
CA ARG A 677 -31.87 8.85 18.05
C ARG A 677 -31.00 7.60 18.26
N ARG A 678 -30.99 6.63 17.33
CA ARG A 678 -30.13 5.45 17.45
C ARG A 678 -28.64 5.82 17.51
N MET A 679 -28.19 6.76 16.66
CA MET A 679 -26.80 7.24 16.70
C MET A 679 -26.49 7.91 18.05
N ALA A 680 -27.44 8.68 18.60
CA ALA A 680 -27.28 9.29 19.91
C ALA A 680 -27.25 8.25 21.05
N GLU A 681 -28.10 7.23 21.00
CA GLU A 681 -28.11 6.11 21.96
C GLU A 681 -26.75 5.39 21.99
N TYR A 682 -26.15 5.10 20.80
CA TYR A 682 -24.79 4.55 20.73
C TYR A 682 -23.74 5.51 21.31
N GLY A 683 -23.86 6.81 21.01
CA GLY A 683 -22.97 7.83 21.54
C GLY A 683 -23.03 7.91 23.08
N VAL A 684 -24.21 7.87 23.66
CA VAL A 684 -24.41 7.86 25.12
C VAL A 684 -23.85 6.58 25.74
N GLY A 685 -24.11 5.41 25.14
CA GLY A 685 -23.55 4.13 25.59
C GLY A 685 -22.02 4.14 25.60
N LEU A 686 -21.39 4.71 24.56
CA LEU A 686 -19.95 4.87 24.48
C LEU A 686 -19.42 5.86 25.54
N LEU A 687 -20.11 6.97 25.80
CA LEU A 687 -19.72 7.89 26.88
C LEU A 687 -19.83 7.23 28.26
N ALA A 688 -20.86 6.41 28.51
CA ALA A 688 -20.97 5.63 29.73
C ALA A 688 -19.79 4.62 29.86
N MET A 689 -19.44 3.94 28.80
CA MET A 689 -18.25 3.08 28.76
C MET A 689 -16.96 3.88 29.04
N ALA A 690 -16.81 5.05 28.45
CA ALA A 690 -15.67 5.95 28.69
C ALA A 690 -15.58 6.38 30.17
N ALA A 691 -16.73 6.65 30.81
CA ALA A 691 -16.81 6.98 32.24
C ALA A 691 -16.33 5.81 33.13
N VAL A 692 -16.72 4.58 32.79
CA VAL A 692 -16.24 3.37 33.50
C VAL A 692 -14.74 3.24 33.35
N ILE A 693 -14.20 3.36 32.12
CA ILE A 693 -12.76 3.23 31.85
C ILE A 693 -11.95 4.29 32.60
N SER A 694 -12.41 5.56 32.61
CA SER A 694 -11.73 6.65 33.31
C SER A 694 -11.76 6.51 34.85
N SER A 695 -12.59 5.63 35.39
CA SER A 695 -12.61 5.29 36.84
C SER A 695 -11.57 4.22 37.20
N ILE A 696 -11.03 3.47 36.19
CA ILE A 696 -10.10 2.38 36.45
C ILE A 696 -8.68 2.96 36.56
N ASN A 697 -7.98 2.54 37.63
CA ASN A 697 -6.55 2.77 37.77
C ASN A 697 -5.80 1.56 37.23
N ILE A 698 -4.81 1.81 36.37
CA ILE A 698 -3.96 0.79 35.79
C ILE A 698 -2.52 1.00 36.23
N THR A 699 -1.83 -0.08 36.52
CA THR A 699 -0.39 -0.13 36.62
C THR A 699 0.14 -0.57 35.25
N THR A 700 1.10 0.15 34.72
CA THR A 700 1.72 -0.16 33.44
C THR A 700 3.14 -0.61 33.68
N HIS A 701 3.64 -1.48 32.78
CA HIS A 701 5.02 -1.92 32.81
C HIS A 701 5.97 -0.72 32.84
N GLY A 702 6.97 -0.78 33.67
CA GLY A 702 7.94 0.30 33.84
C GLY A 702 7.46 1.54 34.62
N ASN A 703 6.25 1.51 35.19
CA ASN A 703 5.72 2.62 35.99
C ASN A 703 4.99 2.07 37.22
N ASP A 704 5.54 2.23 38.43
CA ASP A 704 4.96 1.70 39.66
C ASP A 704 3.76 2.52 40.17
N ALA A 705 3.51 3.70 39.59
CA ALA A 705 2.37 4.53 39.98
C ALA A 705 1.13 4.13 39.20
N ALA A 706 0.08 3.71 39.86
CA ALA A 706 -1.21 3.53 39.24
C ALA A 706 -1.70 4.86 38.63
N VAL A 707 -2.03 4.82 37.34
CA VAL A 707 -2.56 5.96 36.60
C VAL A 707 -3.98 5.67 36.12
N LYS A 708 -4.81 6.71 36.01
CA LYS A 708 -6.15 6.58 35.44
C LYS A 708 -6.06 6.18 33.97
N ALA A 709 -6.86 5.20 33.60
CA ALA A 709 -6.92 4.74 32.21
C ALA A 709 -7.38 5.88 31.26
N TRP A 710 -6.84 5.87 30.06
CA TRP A 710 -7.17 6.85 29.02
C TRP A 710 -8.38 6.39 28.20
N ALA A 711 -9.48 7.16 28.24
CA ALA A 711 -10.73 6.83 27.55
C ALA A 711 -10.83 7.42 26.14
N GLY A 712 -9.75 8.01 25.59
CA GLY A 712 -9.71 8.66 24.29
C GLY A 712 -10.26 7.83 23.13
N PRO A 713 -9.86 6.56 22.95
CA PRO A 713 -10.40 5.68 21.91
C PRO A 713 -11.92 5.58 21.90
N VAL A 714 -12.53 5.42 23.06
CA VAL A 714 -13.99 5.30 23.21
C VAL A 714 -14.68 6.63 22.93
N ILE A 715 -14.11 7.73 23.45
CA ILE A 715 -14.65 9.08 23.21
C ILE A 715 -14.56 9.46 21.71
N ALA A 716 -13.54 8.98 20.99
CA ALA A 716 -13.44 9.23 19.55
C ALA A 716 -14.65 8.66 18.78
N PHE A 717 -15.08 7.43 19.11
CA PHE A 717 -16.30 6.85 18.54
C PHE A 717 -17.57 7.54 19.04
N ALA A 718 -17.63 7.94 20.31
CA ALA A 718 -18.78 8.69 20.87
C ALA A 718 -18.94 10.03 20.18
N THR A 719 -17.84 10.76 19.96
CA THR A 719 -17.82 12.03 19.23
C THR A 719 -18.27 11.87 17.80
N LEU A 720 -17.81 10.82 17.10
CA LEU A 720 -18.26 10.50 15.76
C LEU A 720 -19.77 10.25 15.72
N ALA A 721 -20.30 9.47 16.66
CA ALA A 721 -21.74 9.22 16.78
C ALA A 721 -22.53 10.51 17.02
N ALA A 722 -22.02 11.42 17.88
CA ALA A 722 -22.64 12.73 18.14
C ALA A 722 -22.67 13.60 16.88
N ILE A 723 -21.58 13.68 16.14
CA ILE A 723 -21.49 14.46 14.90
C ILE A 723 -22.43 13.89 13.83
N CYS A 724 -22.49 12.57 13.67
CA CYS A 724 -23.42 11.91 12.74
C CYS A 724 -24.88 12.18 13.15
N ALA A 725 -25.23 12.04 14.45
CA ALA A 725 -26.56 12.31 14.96
C ALA A 725 -26.98 13.78 14.72
N GLY A 726 -26.09 14.72 15.02
CA GLY A 726 -26.30 16.15 14.79
C GLY A 726 -26.48 16.48 13.30
N THR A 727 -25.69 15.85 12.43
CA THR A 727 -25.81 16.03 10.98
C THR A 727 -27.15 15.57 10.45
N VAL A 728 -27.63 14.39 10.83
CA VAL A 728 -28.94 13.86 10.48
C VAL A 728 -30.06 14.72 11.04
N LEU A 729 -29.92 15.22 12.28
CA LEU A 729 -30.85 16.13 12.93
C LEU A 729 -31.02 17.44 12.13
N LEU A 730 -29.89 18.07 11.78
CA LEU A 730 -29.90 19.36 11.06
C LEU A 730 -30.45 19.21 9.63
N ASP A 731 -30.11 18.11 8.94
CA ASP A 731 -30.60 17.86 7.58
C ASP A 731 -32.13 17.70 7.54
N ARG A 732 -32.72 17.06 8.55
CA ARG A 732 -34.16 16.88 8.66
C ARG A 732 -34.90 18.12 9.20
N LEU A 733 -34.27 18.90 10.05
CA LEU A 733 -34.88 20.11 10.57
C LEU A 733 -34.98 21.22 9.53
N ARG A 734 -34.04 21.31 8.59
CA ARG A 734 -33.97 22.37 7.59
C ARG A 734 -35.27 22.55 6.79
N PRO A 735 -35.85 21.53 6.12
CA PRO A 735 -37.08 21.73 5.36
C PRO A 735 -38.27 22.08 6.26
N THR A 736 -38.31 21.52 7.50
CA THR A 736 -39.41 21.82 8.43
C THR A 736 -39.35 23.28 8.95
N LEU A 737 -38.15 23.82 9.15
CA LEU A 737 -37.94 25.19 9.57
C LEU A 737 -38.25 26.20 8.43
N VAL A 738 -37.91 25.85 7.17
CA VAL A 738 -38.18 26.74 6.03
C VAL A 738 -39.68 26.86 5.72
N LEU A 739 -40.45 25.80 5.97
CA LEU A 739 -41.87 25.70 5.64
C LEU A 739 -42.82 26.08 6.78
N SER A 740 -42.31 26.23 8.02
CA SER A 740 -43.15 26.50 9.19
C SER A 740 -43.03 27.94 9.68
N HIS A 741 -44.08 28.45 10.30
CA HIS A 741 -44.03 29.69 11.06
C HIS A 741 -43.03 29.60 12.21
N ILE A 742 -42.50 30.74 12.67
CA ILE A 742 -41.53 30.79 13.77
C ILE A 742 -42.10 30.07 15.00
N HIS A 743 -41.41 29.02 15.44
CA HIS A 743 -41.80 28.14 16.55
C HIS A 743 -40.57 27.89 17.43
N TYR A 744 -40.75 27.34 18.66
CA TYR A 744 -39.66 27.03 19.59
C TYR A 744 -38.51 26.24 18.94
N ARG A 745 -38.78 25.41 17.92
CA ARG A 745 -37.76 24.70 17.15
C ARG A 745 -36.78 25.60 16.40
N HIS A 746 -37.18 26.77 15.96
CA HIS A 746 -36.29 27.75 15.34
C HIS A 746 -35.29 28.32 16.36
N TYR A 747 -35.80 28.67 17.57
CA TYR A 747 -34.94 29.18 18.64
C TYR A 747 -33.95 28.10 19.10
N LEU A 748 -34.40 26.83 19.25
CA LEU A 748 -33.52 25.73 19.62
C LEU A 748 -32.45 25.47 18.55
N SER A 749 -32.82 25.46 17.26
CA SER A 749 -31.88 25.28 16.15
C SER A 749 -30.88 26.42 16.06
N ALA A 750 -31.33 27.66 16.24
CA ALA A 750 -30.45 28.81 16.26
C ALA A 750 -29.48 28.78 17.45
N PHE A 751 -29.95 28.36 18.62
CA PHE A 751 -29.13 28.20 19.79
C PHE A 751 -28.07 27.10 19.59
N LEU A 752 -28.45 25.94 19.04
CA LEU A 752 -27.50 24.84 18.71
C LEU A 752 -26.46 25.28 17.69
N LEU A 753 -26.89 25.97 16.63
CA LEU A 753 -25.98 26.50 15.63
C LEU A 753 -25.02 27.53 16.22
N PHE A 754 -25.53 28.44 17.01
CA PHE A 754 -24.73 29.46 17.68
C PHE A 754 -23.68 28.82 18.62
N THR A 755 -24.09 27.85 19.47
CA THR A 755 -23.18 27.18 20.40
C THR A 755 -22.12 26.38 19.67
N THR A 756 -22.43 25.75 18.53
CA THR A 756 -21.46 25.01 17.72
C THR A 756 -20.46 25.92 17.00
N ILE A 757 -20.92 27.09 16.50
CA ILE A 757 -20.04 28.10 15.91
C ILE A 757 -19.11 28.68 16.98
N VAL A 758 -19.67 29.09 18.11
CA VAL A 758 -18.90 29.63 19.23
C VAL A 758 -17.87 28.61 19.71
N TYR A 759 -18.25 27.34 19.85
CA TYR A 759 -17.31 26.27 20.15
C TYR A 759 -16.18 26.19 19.12
N GLY A 760 -16.49 26.14 17.82
CA GLY A 760 -15.50 26.03 16.75
C GLY A 760 -14.49 27.18 16.77
N VAL A 761 -14.95 28.41 16.97
CA VAL A 761 -14.09 29.59 17.09
C VAL A 761 -13.24 29.55 18.36
N LEU A 762 -13.86 29.34 19.51
CA LEU A 762 -13.14 29.33 20.79
C LEU A 762 -12.15 28.18 20.90
N ALA A 763 -12.52 26.98 20.47
CA ALA A 763 -11.62 25.82 20.44
C ALA A 763 -10.40 26.10 19.52
N SER A 764 -10.63 26.72 18.36
CA SER A 764 -9.55 27.10 17.44
C SER A 764 -8.62 28.14 18.07
N VAL A 765 -9.17 29.21 18.63
CA VAL A 765 -8.39 30.26 19.30
C VAL A 765 -7.63 29.72 20.51
N PHE A 766 -8.29 28.91 21.32
CA PHE A 766 -7.67 28.30 22.49
C PHE A 766 -6.52 27.35 22.08
N SER A 767 -6.73 26.54 21.06
CA SER A 767 -5.71 25.64 20.53
C SER A 767 -4.49 26.39 20.01
N ILE A 768 -4.68 27.55 19.33
CA ILE A 768 -3.59 28.39 18.84
C ILE A 768 -2.83 29.08 19.98
N THR A 769 -3.54 29.56 21.02
CA THR A 769 -2.94 30.30 22.13
C THR A 769 -2.22 29.40 23.12
N THR A 770 -2.82 28.27 23.46
CA THR A 770 -2.23 27.31 24.42
C THR A 770 -1.23 26.35 23.79
N GLY A 771 -1.30 26.18 22.48
CA GLY A 771 -0.43 25.23 21.76
C GLY A 771 -0.63 23.79 22.21
N ALA A 772 0.42 22.97 22.05
CA ALA A 772 0.37 21.55 22.44
C ALA A 772 0.84 21.25 23.86
N GLN A 773 1.12 22.22 24.62
CA GLN A 773 1.58 22.20 26.02
C GLN A 773 2.59 21.10 26.42
N SER A 774 2.22 19.80 26.35
CA SER A 774 3.10 18.69 26.69
C SER A 774 3.90 18.14 25.51
N LEU A 775 3.43 18.32 24.28
CA LEU A 775 4.12 17.86 23.06
C LEU A 775 5.03 18.98 22.54
N VAL A 776 6.31 18.78 22.65
CA VAL A 776 7.34 19.77 22.30
C VAL A 776 8.36 19.18 21.32
N GLN A 777 9.17 20.05 20.70
CA GLN A 777 10.30 19.62 19.91
C GLN A 777 11.35 18.99 20.84
N ALA A 778 11.82 17.79 20.47
CA ALA A 778 12.85 17.08 21.18
C ALA A 778 14.20 17.80 21.07
N ASN A 779 14.88 17.98 22.19
CA ASN A 779 16.28 18.35 22.18
C ASN A 779 17.13 17.10 22.45
N ARG A 780 17.62 16.46 21.39
CA ARG A 780 18.41 15.21 21.47
C ARG A 780 19.74 15.39 22.20
N ALA A 781 20.23 16.64 22.33
CA ALA A 781 21.56 16.92 22.89
C ALA A 781 21.61 16.95 24.43
N THR A 782 20.46 16.97 25.13
CA THR A 782 20.43 17.32 26.56
C THR A 782 19.90 16.24 27.49
N VAL A 783 19.69 15.00 27.06
CA VAL A 783 18.88 14.06 27.82
C VAL A 783 19.68 13.22 28.82
N MET A 784 20.91 12.84 28.51
CA MET A 784 21.82 12.16 29.43
C MET A 784 23.25 12.69 29.31
N PRO A 785 24.05 12.67 30.38
CA PRO A 785 25.49 12.94 30.29
C PRO A 785 26.16 12.02 29.27
N ALA A 786 26.96 12.58 28.39
CA ALA A 786 27.52 11.88 27.22
C ALA A 786 28.31 10.61 27.57
N PHE A 787 28.97 10.56 28.73
CA PHE A 787 29.73 9.38 29.16
C PHE A 787 28.82 8.16 29.44
N LEU A 788 27.57 8.37 29.87
CA LEU A 788 26.60 7.29 30.07
C LEU A 788 26.15 6.61 28.76
N ASN A 789 26.32 7.31 27.65
CA ASN A 789 25.98 6.77 26.32
C ASN A 789 27.14 5.98 25.68
N VAL A 790 28.36 6.16 26.16
CA VAL A 790 29.59 5.57 25.58
C VAL A 790 29.86 4.16 26.13
N GLU A 791 29.50 3.90 27.38
CA GLU A 791 29.62 2.58 27.98
C GLU A 791 28.41 1.74 27.54
N GLY A 792 28.47 1.12 26.37
CA GLY A 792 27.41 0.24 25.87
C GLY A 792 27.01 -0.82 26.91
N ASP A 793 25.71 -1.12 27.01
CA ASP A 793 25.12 -2.19 27.82
C ASP A 793 25.11 -1.98 29.36
N VAL A 794 25.31 -0.75 29.82
CA VAL A 794 25.27 -0.40 31.26
C VAL A 794 23.85 -0.06 31.69
N LYS A 795 23.38 -0.64 32.77
CA LYS A 795 22.09 -0.30 33.39
C LYS A 795 22.21 0.92 34.29
N ILE A 796 21.27 1.84 34.10
CA ILE A 796 21.20 3.11 34.82
C ILE A 796 19.84 3.22 35.49
N LEU A 797 19.77 3.38 36.77
CA LEU A 797 18.52 3.72 37.46
C LEU A 797 18.28 5.22 37.33
N VAL A 798 17.28 5.60 36.57
CA VAL A 798 16.90 7.01 36.38
C VAL A 798 15.78 7.39 37.34
N LEU A 799 16.02 8.42 38.11
CA LEU A 799 15.02 9.02 39.02
C LEU A 799 14.49 10.31 38.39
N ARG A 800 13.19 10.47 38.29
CA ARG A 800 12.54 11.63 37.69
C ARG A 800 11.42 12.15 38.59
N GLU A 801 11.39 13.46 38.85
CA GLU A 801 10.26 14.10 39.53
C GLU A 801 9.12 14.35 38.53
N VAL A 802 7.93 13.88 38.85
CA VAL A 802 6.72 14.06 38.04
C VAL A 802 5.64 14.72 38.90
N THR A 803 5.08 15.79 38.36
CA THR A 803 3.96 16.50 39.02
C THR A 803 2.65 15.88 38.57
N SER A 804 1.92 15.27 39.51
CA SER A 804 0.57 14.72 39.29
C SER A 804 -0.43 15.52 40.15
N GLY A 805 -1.11 16.48 39.51
CA GLY A 805 -1.98 17.42 40.22
C GLY A 805 -1.17 18.30 41.17
N ASN A 806 -1.57 18.43 42.43
CA ASN A 806 -0.84 19.16 43.48
C ASN A 806 0.28 18.34 44.17
N GLN A 807 0.45 17.06 43.79
CA GLN A 807 1.47 16.20 44.40
C GLN A 807 2.62 15.97 43.43
N LYS A 808 3.83 16.15 43.94
CA LYS A 808 5.08 15.81 43.28
C LYS A 808 5.46 14.39 43.70
N LYS A 809 5.58 13.48 42.73
CA LYS A 809 6.01 12.09 42.94
C LYS A 809 7.34 11.85 42.20
N ILE A 810 8.18 11.00 42.74
CA ILE A 810 9.39 10.56 42.06
C ILE A 810 9.06 9.23 41.37
N GLN A 811 9.30 9.18 40.09
CA GLN A 811 9.26 7.97 39.29
C GLN A 811 10.67 7.49 39.03
N PHE A 812 10.84 6.20 38.92
CA PHE A 812 12.11 5.59 38.57
C PHE A 812 11.91 4.58 37.42
N PHE A 813 12.94 4.44 36.62
CA PHE A 813 12.98 3.44 35.54
C PHE A 813 14.45 3.07 35.26
N ILE A 814 14.67 1.89 34.69
CA ILE A 814 15.99 1.43 34.29
C ILE A 814 16.22 1.77 32.83
N SER A 815 17.23 2.56 32.53
CA SER A 815 17.71 2.89 31.19
C SER A 815 18.98 2.11 30.86
N ARG A 816 19.27 1.96 29.57
CA ARG A 816 20.48 1.33 29.03
C ARG A 816 21.37 2.34 28.28
N GLY A 817 21.58 3.53 28.88
CA GLY A 817 22.38 4.60 28.26
C GLY A 817 21.69 5.33 27.10
N LYS A 818 20.46 4.99 26.76
CA LYS A 818 19.65 5.67 25.75
C LYS A 818 18.38 6.21 26.35
N ASP A 819 17.84 7.26 25.75
CA ASP A 819 16.50 7.72 26.07
C ASP A 819 15.44 6.67 25.73
N ILE A 820 14.32 6.75 26.44
CA ILE A 820 13.15 5.89 26.18
C ILE A 820 12.68 6.12 24.75
N SER A 821 12.75 5.08 23.94
CA SER A 821 12.19 5.06 22.58
C SER A 821 10.68 4.88 22.61
N ILE A 822 10.02 5.26 21.52
CA ILE A 822 8.55 5.18 21.37
C ILE A 822 7.99 3.78 21.62
N SER A 823 8.74 2.73 21.34
CA SER A 823 8.34 1.31 21.50
C SER A 823 8.68 0.73 22.89
N ASP A 824 9.61 1.35 23.61
CA ASP A 824 10.16 0.78 24.84
C ASP A 824 9.10 0.59 25.95
N PRO A 825 8.16 1.53 26.17
CA PRO A 825 7.13 1.35 27.21
C PRO A 825 6.23 0.13 26.98
N ASP A 826 6.01 -0.25 25.74
CA ASP A 826 5.10 -1.35 25.38
C ASP A 826 5.75 -2.74 25.56
N VAL A 827 7.07 -2.80 25.51
CA VAL A 827 7.85 -4.05 25.71
C VAL A 827 8.58 -4.11 27.05
N ALA A 828 8.51 -3.06 27.86
CA ALA A 828 9.17 -3.02 29.17
C ALA A 828 8.65 -4.16 30.09
N PRO A 829 9.56 -4.84 30.82
CA PRO A 829 9.15 -5.83 31.82
C PRO A 829 8.56 -5.14 33.05
N ASP A 830 7.84 -5.91 33.84
CA ASP A 830 7.49 -5.47 35.21
C ASP A 830 8.78 -5.24 36.01
N GLN A 831 8.75 -4.24 36.88
CA GLN A 831 9.88 -3.98 37.76
C GLN A 831 9.92 -5.04 38.88
N THR A 832 11.15 -5.43 39.27
CA THR A 832 11.34 -6.31 40.41
C THR A 832 11.11 -5.53 41.72
N ASP A 833 10.34 -6.09 42.62
CA ASP A 833 10.08 -5.47 43.92
C ASP A 833 11.34 -5.05 44.68
N ALA A 834 12.42 -5.83 44.54
CA ALA A 834 13.70 -5.52 45.15
C ALA A 834 14.33 -4.23 44.62
N VAL A 835 14.30 -4.01 43.28
CA VAL A 835 14.83 -2.79 42.66
C VAL A 835 13.91 -1.60 43.03
N ALA A 836 12.60 -1.82 43.04
CA ALA A 836 11.64 -0.79 43.45
C ALA A 836 11.88 -0.33 44.89
N GLN A 837 12.06 -1.26 45.82
CA GLN A 837 12.37 -0.95 47.21
C GLN A 837 13.72 -0.26 47.37
N ALA A 838 14.76 -0.71 46.64
CA ALA A 838 16.05 -0.04 46.59
C ALA A 838 15.93 1.40 46.12
N ALA A 839 15.19 1.66 45.03
CA ALA A 839 14.96 3.00 44.49
C ALA A 839 14.20 3.91 45.49
N LEU A 840 13.17 3.39 46.16
CA LEU A 840 12.47 4.12 47.24
C LEU A 840 13.41 4.43 48.40
N GLY A 841 14.24 3.48 48.79
CA GLY A 841 15.23 3.67 49.86
C GLY A 841 16.25 4.76 49.54
N LEU A 842 16.59 4.99 48.24
CA LEU A 842 17.43 6.12 47.84
C LEU A 842 16.71 7.47 48.03
N ILE A 843 15.40 7.50 47.81
CA ILE A 843 14.59 8.72 47.87
C ILE A 843 14.38 9.16 49.33
N ASP A 844 14.04 8.23 50.21
CA ASP A 844 13.69 8.50 51.60
C ASP A 844 14.88 8.39 52.54
N GLY A 845 16.06 7.95 52.08
CA GLY A 845 17.28 7.81 52.90
C GLY A 845 17.33 6.54 53.73
N SER A 846 16.40 5.63 53.58
CA SER A 846 16.39 4.35 54.32
C SER A 846 17.20 3.23 53.64
N GLY A 847 17.75 3.49 52.45
CA GLY A 847 18.34 2.51 51.56
C GLY A 847 19.77 2.07 51.88
N ILE A 848 20.07 1.65 53.11
CA ILE A 848 21.43 1.20 53.53
C ILE A 848 21.95 0.05 52.63
N THR A 849 21.07 -0.84 52.20
CA THR A 849 21.41 -1.98 51.33
C THR A 849 21.19 -1.72 49.84
N SER A 850 20.73 -0.51 49.49
CA SER A 850 20.33 -0.23 48.07
C SER A 850 21.49 -0.37 47.10
N SER A 851 22.71 -0.01 47.45
CA SER A 851 23.89 -0.17 46.59
C SER A 851 24.19 -1.64 46.31
N THR A 852 24.06 -2.53 47.27
CA THR A 852 24.28 -3.96 47.09
C THR A 852 23.19 -4.56 46.23
N VAL A 853 21.92 -4.22 46.48
CA VAL A 853 20.77 -4.69 45.67
C VAL A 853 20.94 -4.22 44.23
N LEU A 854 21.19 -2.95 43.99
CA LEU A 854 21.37 -2.41 42.64
C LEU A 854 22.51 -3.08 41.88
N SER A 855 23.65 -3.34 42.55
CA SER A 855 24.77 -4.03 41.94
C SER A 855 24.48 -5.49 41.60
N ASP A 856 23.69 -6.21 42.42
CA ASP A 856 23.28 -7.60 42.15
C ASP A 856 22.41 -7.71 40.91
N TYR A 857 21.63 -6.66 40.60
CA TYR A 857 20.81 -6.57 39.37
C TYR A 857 21.58 -5.93 38.21
N GLY A 858 22.86 -5.67 38.32
CA GLY A 858 23.71 -5.14 37.27
C GLY A 858 23.54 -3.64 37.01
N ILE A 859 22.96 -2.89 37.93
CA ILE A 859 22.78 -1.45 37.83
C ILE A 859 24.05 -0.75 38.31
N LYS A 860 24.74 -0.06 37.39
CA LYS A 860 26.03 0.59 37.64
C LYS A 860 25.89 2.06 38.05
N TYR A 861 24.90 2.76 37.53
CA TYR A 861 24.71 4.18 37.80
C TYR A 861 23.29 4.49 38.27
N VAL A 862 23.20 5.53 39.10
CA VAL A 862 21.93 6.20 39.47
C VAL A 862 21.98 7.61 38.90
N PHE A 863 20.98 7.97 38.09
CA PHE A 863 20.87 9.29 37.47
C PHE A 863 19.61 9.99 37.97
N ALA A 864 19.75 11.04 38.72
CA ALA A 864 18.67 11.91 39.15
C ALA A 864 18.51 13.05 38.14
N LYS A 865 17.49 12.93 37.28
CA LYS A 865 17.19 13.85 36.17
C LYS A 865 16.64 15.18 36.68
N ALA A 866 17.19 16.29 36.24
CA ALA A 866 16.69 17.63 36.57
C ALA A 866 15.30 17.90 35.92
N PRO A 867 14.40 18.66 36.61
CA PRO A 867 14.56 19.21 37.96
C PRO A 867 14.31 18.16 39.04
N ILE A 868 15.18 18.09 40.04
CA ILE A 868 15.04 17.22 41.19
C ILE A 868 15.30 17.99 42.48
N LYS A 869 14.68 17.59 43.60
CA LYS A 869 14.84 18.24 44.88
C LYS A 869 16.23 18.06 45.46
N LYS A 870 16.77 19.09 46.06
CA LYS A 870 18.05 19.02 46.78
C LYS A 870 18.04 18.01 47.93
N GLU A 871 16.87 17.76 48.51
CA GLU A 871 16.68 16.77 49.58
C GLU A 871 16.98 15.36 49.09
N THR A 872 16.47 14.97 47.92
CA THR A 872 16.74 13.67 47.30
C THR A 872 18.21 13.51 46.98
N ILE A 873 18.86 14.57 46.47
CA ILE A 873 20.31 14.55 46.21
C ILE A 873 21.10 14.31 47.51
N ARG A 874 20.74 15.01 48.61
CA ARG A 874 21.40 14.84 49.90
C ARG A 874 21.12 13.47 50.52
N SER A 875 19.92 12.92 50.30
CA SER A 875 19.57 11.57 50.73
C SER A 875 20.53 10.55 50.11
N ILE A 876 20.72 10.59 48.77
CA ILE A 876 21.63 9.66 48.07
C ILE A 876 23.07 9.87 48.49
N ASP A 877 23.52 11.12 48.62
CA ASP A 877 24.88 11.45 49.07
C ASP A 877 25.17 10.94 50.47
N GLY A 878 24.19 10.87 51.34
CA GLY A 878 24.31 10.36 52.70
C GLY A 878 24.32 8.85 52.82
N LEU A 879 23.94 8.11 51.76
CA LEU A 879 23.95 6.66 51.75
C LEU A 879 25.30 6.09 51.36
N GLY A 880 25.72 5.03 52.02
CA GLY A 880 26.95 4.32 51.67
C GLY A 880 26.86 3.57 50.38
N GLY A 881 28.00 3.47 49.63
CA GLY A 881 28.05 2.70 48.41
C GLY A 881 27.62 3.44 47.14
N PHE A 882 27.52 4.77 47.19
CA PHE A 882 27.28 5.65 46.06
C PHE A 882 28.34 6.74 45.98
N THR A 883 28.98 6.86 44.83
CA THR A 883 29.99 7.92 44.57
C THR A 883 29.46 8.88 43.55
N ARG A 884 29.32 10.16 43.88
CA ARG A 884 28.90 11.18 42.92
C ARG A 884 29.97 11.37 41.86
N THR A 885 29.64 11.08 40.62
CA THR A 885 30.56 11.17 39.47
C THR A 885 30.38 12.43 38.63
N SER A 886 29.15 12.94 38.53
CA SER A 886 28.87 14.11 37.70
C SER A 886 27.63 14.88 38.20
N GLU A 887 27.70 16.21 38.08
CA GLU A 887 26.59 17.13 38.25
C GLU A 887 26.57 18.10 37.08
N THR A 888 25.43 18.09 36.33
CA THR A 888 25.23 18.90 35.13
C THR A 888 23.85 19.56 35.14
N SER A 889 23.54 20.39 34.17
CA SER A 889 22.19 20.94 33.99
C SER A 889 21.15 19.86 33.70
N ALA A 890 21.57 18.69 33.23
CA ALA A 890 20.70 17.55 32.98
C ALA A 890 20.34 16.78 34.26
N GLY A 891 21.15 16.84 35.32
CA GLY A 891 20.95 16.14 36.57
C GLY A 891 22.23 15.72 37.23
N VAL A 892 22.12 14.84 38.24
CA VAL A 892 23.24 14.32 39.06
C VAL A 892 23.39 12.83 38.84
N VAL A 893 24.61 12.34 38.71
CA VAL A 893 24.94 10.93 38.52
C VAL A 893 25.78 10.41 39.67
N TRP A 894 25.42 9.26 40.18
CA TRP A 894 26.21 8.48 41.12
C TRP A 894 26.58 7.13 40.53
N GLU A 895 27.80 6.70 40.79
CA GLU A 895 28.26 5.35 40.50
C GLU A 895 28.01 4.47 41.71
N VAL A 896 27.54 3.25 41.47
CA VAL A 896 27.39 2.24 42.53
C VAL A 896 28.75 1.64 42.80
N SER A 897 29.23 1.72 44.08
CA SER A 897 30.59 1.37 44.44
C SER A 897 30.96 -0.09 44.23
N ASN A 898 29.99 -1.00 44.23
CA ASN A 898 30.18 -2.41 43.93
C ASN A 898 30.29 -2.62 42.43
N GLN A 899 31.39 -3.20 41.98
CA GLN A 899 31.53 -3.53 40.56
C GLN A 899 30.42 -4.49 40.09
N THR A 900 29.85 -4.21 38.94
CA THR A 900 28.78 -4.99 38.35
C THR A 900 28.80 -4.93 36.84
N GLY A 901 28.08 -5.83 36.18
CA GLY A 901 27.96 -5.90 34.73
C GLY A 901 26.73 -6.73 34.32
N ARG A 902 26.51 -6.86 33.03
CA ARG A 902 25.41 -7.65 32.49
C ARG A 902 25.68 -9.15 32.62
N LEU A 903 26.92 -9.60 32.41
CA LEU A 903 27.33 -10.99 32.49
C LEU A 903 28.45 -11.12 33.51
N ILE A 904 28.20 -11.84 34.58
CA ILE A 904 29.10 -11.98 35.73
C ILE A 904 29.48 -13.46 35.85
N PHE A 905 30.78 -13.74 35.82
CA PHE A 905 31.30 -15.07 36.09
C PHE A 905 31.96 -15.07 37.48
N VAL A 906 31.50 -16.00 38.31
CA VAL A 906 32.06 -16.20 39.64
C VAL A 906 32.79 -17.52 39.66
N THR A 907 34.11 -17.47 39.82
CA THR A 907 34.97 -18.67 39.95
C THR A 907 34.66 -19.43 41.25
N GLU A 908 35.05 -20.68 41.37
CA GLU A 908 34.91 -21.46 42.62
C GLU A 908 35.60 -20.79 43.81
N ASN A 909 36.64 -20.01 43.55
CA ASN A 909 37.35 -19.25 44.60
C ASN A 909 36.64 -17.94 44.97
N GLY A 910 35.47 -17.63 44.42
CA GLY A 910 34.67 -16.44 44.69
C GLY A 910 35.12 -15.17 43.93
N THR A 911 36.10 -15.28 43.03
CA THR A 911 36.52 -14.13 42.20
C THR A 911 35.46 -13.80 41.17
N LYS A 912 35.01 -12.54 41.10
CA LYS A 912 34.07 -12.04 40.10
C LYS A 912 34.79 -11.55 38.86
N ILE A 913 34.40 -12.03 37.70
CA ILE A 913 34.90 -11.58 36.39
C ILE A 913 33.70 -11.04 35.60
N PHE A 914 33.86 -9.80 35.04
CA PHE A 914 32.83 -9.16 34.23
C PHE A 914 33.14 -9.43 32.79
N LEU A 915 32.11 -9.95 32.06
CA LEU A 915 32.25 -10.36 30.68
C LEU A 915 31.48 -9.41 29.76
N GLU A 916 32.09 -9.06 28.64
CA GLU A 916 31.39 -8.28 27.62
C GLU A 916 30.33 -9.12 26.94
N SER A 917 29.20 -8.52 26.65
CA SER A 917 28.07 -9.21 25.98
C SER A 917 27.32 -8.26 25.03
N GLY A 918 26.92 -8.77 23.89
CA GLY A 918 26.00 -8.09 22.98
C GLY A 918 24.51 -8.33 23.36
N VAL A 919 23.59 -7.72 22.62
CA VAL A 919 22.14 -7.77 22.89
C VAL A 919 21.61 -9.20 22.99
N GLU A 920 21.88 -10.03 21.99
CA GLU A 920 21.35 -11.39 21.87
C GLU A 920 22.34 -12.48 22.29
N GLY A 921 23.53 -12.12 22.75
CA GLY A 921 24.51 -13.11 23.15
C GLY A 921 25.91 -12.62 23.46
N ALA A 922 26.75 -13.53 23.87
CA ALA A 922 28.17 -13.31 24.10
C ALA A 922 28.98 -14.56 23.74
N ARG A 923 30.22 -14.38 23.26
CA ARG A 923 31.20 -15.46 23.13
C ARG A 923 32.44 -15.05 23.90
N THR A 924 32.89 -15.91 24.82
CA THR A 924 34.02 -15.63 25.65
C THR A 924 34.63 -16.92 26.18
N ASN A 925 35.94 -16.87 26.50
CA ASN A 925 36.63 -17.97 27.14
C ASN A 925 36.62 -17.78 28.67
N LEU A 926 36.19 -18.81 29.37
CA LEU A 926 36.20 -18.85 30.81
C LEU A 926 37.50 -19.52 31.34
N PRO A 927 38.13 -18.97 32.38
CA PRO A 927 39.40 -19.44 32.86
C PRO A 927 39.32 -20.71 33.75
N SER A 928 38.17 -21.00 34.32
CA SER A 928 37.98 -22.08 35.30
C SER A 928 36.54 -22.52 35.40
N ALA A 929 36.26 -23.53 36.21
CA ALA A 929 34.92 -23.86 36.66
C ALA A 929 34.35 -22.72 37.52
N GLY A 930 33.01 -22.58 37.54
CA GLY A 930 32.34 -21.54 38.29
C GLY A 930 30.87 -21.37 37.94
N THR A 931 30.31 -20.24 38.29
CA THR A 931 28.91 -19.90 38.01
C THR A 931 28.83 -18.64 37.20
N LEU A 932 28.18 -18.76 36.03
CA LEU A 932 27.86 -17.63 35.16
C LEU A 932 26.46 -17.09 35.50
N THR A 933 26.35 -15.81 35.78
CA THR A 933 25.10 -15.10 36.09
C THR A 933 24.82 -14.06 35.02
N LEU A 934 23.63 -14.10 34.40
CA LEU A 934 23.14 -13.06 33.52
C LEU A 934 22.20 -12.15 34.36
N THR A 935 22.55 -10.88 34.47
CA THR A 935 21.73 -9.92 35.26
C THR A 935 20.53 -9.39 34.46
N GLU A 936 19.82 -10.27 33.84
CA GLU A 936 18.60 -10.03 33.02
C GLU A 936 17.40 -10.78 33.63
N THR A 937 16.21 -10.36 33.26
CA THR A 937 15.00 -11.09 33.64
C THR A 937 15.07 -12.55 33.20
N TYR A 938 14.67 -13.46 34.08
CA TYR A 938 14.70 -14.90 33.78
C TYR A 938 13.81 -15.23 32.60
N ASN A 939 14.41 -15.80 31.55
CA ASN A 939 13.69 -16.29 30.38
C ASN A 939 14.20 -17.68 29.97
N ARG A 940 13.27 -18.51 29.51
CA ARG A 940 13.60 -19.88 29.07
C ARG A 940 14.37 -19.92 27.75
N SER A 941 14.39 -18.84 26.98
CA SER A 941 15.09 -18.74 25.70
C SER A 941 16.60 -18.44 25.85
N TRP A 942 17.06 -17.99 27.03
CA TRP A 942 18.47 -17.84 27.29
C TRP A 942 19.14 -19.21 27.44
N GLN A 943 20.19 -19.45 26.65
CA GLN A 943 20.95 -20.68 26.62
C GLN A 943 22.44 -20.36 26.63
N VAL A 944 23.20 -21.13 27.39
CA VAL A 944 24.65 -21.12 27.34
C VAL A 944 25.11 -22.44 26.78
N LEU A 945 25.94 -22.40 25.76
CA LEU A 945 26.58 -23.56 25.15
C LEU A 945 28.06 -23.52 25.51
N GLN A 946 28.59 -24.63 25.98
CA GLN A 946 30.02 -24.86 26.15
C GLN A 946 30.41 -26.04 25.26
N ASP A 947 31.35 -25.83 24.34
CA ASP A 947 31.77 -26.85 23.37
C ASP A 947 30.58 -27.51 22.61
N GLY A 948 29.53 -26.76 22.36
CA GLY A 948 28.31 -27.22 21.69
C GLY A 948 27.27 -27.90 22.61
N TYR A 949 27.60 -28.14 23.85
CA TYR A 949 26.67 -28.73 24.83
C TYR A 949 25.96 -27.65 25.63
N ARG A 950 24.67 -27.82 25.85
CA ARG A 950 23.86 -26.82 26.60
C ARG A 950 24.07 -27.02 28.10
N LEU A 951 24.47 -25.94 28.78
CA LEU A 951 24.58 -25.91 30.24
C LEU A 951 23.19 -25.82 30.89
N GLU A 952 23.09 -26.40 32.10
CA GLU A 952 21.88 -26.33 32.89
C GLU A 952 21.64 -24.91 33.40
N ARG A 953 20.40 -24.45 33.21
CA ARG A 953 19.98 -23.12 33.63
C ARG A 953 19.23 -23.18 34.96
N ASN A 954 19.71 -22.45 35.93
CA ASN A 954 19.15 -22.31 37.26
C ASN A 954 18.73 -20.86 37.57
N LYS A 955 18.16 -20.61 38.73
CA LYS A 955 17.89 -19.26 39.25
C LYS A 955 18.69 -19.04 40.51
N ASN A 956 19.27 -17.87 40.67
CA ASN A 956 19.85 -17.46 41.95
C ASN A 956 18.74 -16.94 42.93
N ALA A 957 19.14 -16.52 44.14
CA ALA A 957 18.26 -15.97 45.14
C ALA A 957 17.50 -14.70 44.70
N GLN A 958 18.09 -13.95 43.77
CA GLN A 958 17.49 -12.75 43.15
C GLN A 958 16.55 -13.08 41.98
N GLY A 959 16.39 -14.38 41.64
CA GLY A 959 15.56 -14.83 40.52
C GLY A 959 16.22 -14.69 39.12
N LEU A 960 17.49 -14.33 39.06
CA LEU A 960 18.24 -14.14 37.79
C LEU A 960 18.73 -15.49 37.25
N PRO A 961 18.87 -15.65 35.90
CA PRO A 961 19.36 -16.89 35.31
C PRO A 961 20.84 -17.10 35.60
N THR A 962 21.16 -18.30 36.05
CA THR A 962 22.54 -18.76 36.31
C THR A 962 22.82 -20.06 35.59
N PHE A 963 24.09 -20.26 35.23
CA PHE A 963 24.58 -21.43 34.52
C PHE A 963 25.82 -21.96 35.21
N LYS A 964 25.84 -23.26 35.50
CA LYS A 964 26.99 -23.92 36.10
C LYS A 964 27.97 -24.31 35.02
N VAL A 965 29.18 -23.81 35.16
CA VAL A 965 30.31 -24.13 34.27
C VAL A 965 31.23 -25.08 34.99
N GLU A 966 31.49 -26.27 34.44
CA GLU A 966 32.21 -27.36 35.13
C GLU A 966 33.70 -27.31 34.81
N GLN A 967 34.13 -26.68 33.72
CA GLN A 967 35.50 -26.60 33.31
C GLN A 967 35.81 -25.33 32.54
N ALA A 968 37.12 -24.99 32.45
CA ALA A 968 37.54 -23.90 31.59
C ALA A 968 37.23 -24.15 30.12
N GLY A 969 36.91 -23.15 29.34
CA GLY A 969 36.61 -23.30 27.91
C GLY A 969 35.84 -22.15 27.31
N GLU A 970 35.54 -22.26 26.01
CA GLU A 970 34.75 -21.28 25.28
C GLU A 970 33.28 -21.48 25.57
N ILE A 971 32.62 -20.41 25.95
CA ILE A 971 31.15 -20.40 26.10
C ILE A 971 30.50 -19.48 25.07
N SER A 972 29.29 -19.87 24.63
CA SER A 972 28.43 -19.05 23.80
C SER A 972 27.08 -18.85 24.51
N LEU A 973 26.83 -17.64 24.97
CA LEU A 973 25.50 -17.22 25.45
C LEU A 973 24.67 -16.80 24.25
N ILE A 974 23.47 -17.35 24.08
CA ILE A 974 22.55 -17.02 23.01
C ILE A 974 21.13 -16.89 23.53
N HIS A 975 20.35 -16.01 22.93
CA HIS A 975 18.90 -15.95 23.11
C HIS A 975 18.21 -16.63 21.92
N ASP A 976 17.45 -17.68 22.17
CA ASP A 976 16.76 -18.44 21.13
C ASP A 976 15.52 -17.68 20.63
N GLY A 977 15.64 -17.07 19.47
CA GLY A 977 14.56 -16.32 18.79
C GLY A 977 13.66 -17.15 17.88
N THR A 978 13.76 -18.49 17.87
CA THR A 978 13.02 -19.35 16.92
C THR A 978 11.50 -19.16 17.03
N ILE A 979 10.96 -19.09 18.25
CA ILE A 979 9.53 -18.87 18.49
C ILE A 979 9.09 -17.49 17.95
N ARG A 980 9.90 -16.45 18.19
CA ARG A 980 9.59 -15.10 17.70
C ARG A 980 9.55 -15.09 16.16
N ARG A 981 10.54 -15.68 15.49
CA ARG A 981 10.58 -15.78 14.02
C ARG A 981 9.38 -16.55 13.46
N ALA A 982 8.96 -17.62 14.11
CA ALA A 982 7.78 -18.38 13.72
C ALA A 982 6.50 -17.54 13.81
N TRP A 983 6.33 -16.77 14.90
CA TRP A 983 5.18 -15.87 15.06
C TRP A 983 5.15 -14.75 14.03
N ILE A 984 6.28 -14.12 13.72
CA ILE A 984 6.38 -13.08 12.70
C ILE A 984 6.04 -13.64 11.32
N SER A 985 6.54 -14.85 11.00
CA SER A 985 6.22 -15.51 9.73
C SER A 985 4.72 -15.81 9.61
N LEU A 986 4.10 -16.31 10.67
CA LEU A 986 2.67 -16.58 10.71
C LEU A 986 1.84 -15.29 10.56
N GLN A 987 2.23 -14.24 11.25
CA GLN A 987 1.61 -12.91 11.17
C GLN A 987 1.68 -12.34 9.75
N LEU A 988 2.84 -12.46 9.09
CA LEU A 988 3.02 -12.03 7.71
C LEU A 988 2.09 -12.80 6.75
N ILE A 989 1.97 -14.12 6.94
CA ILE A 989 1.06 -14.95 6.15
C ILE A 989 -0.39 -14.50 6.34
N PHE A 990 -0.83 -14.28 7.58
CA PHE A 990 -2.18 -13.79 7.86
C PHE A 990 -2.43 -12.41 7.24
N PHE A 991 -1.48 -11.49 7.38
CA PHE A 991 -1.59 -10.14 6.81
C PHE A 991 -1.67 -10.18 5.28
N VAL A 992 -0.78 -10.91 4.61
CA VAL A 992 -0.78 -11.05 3.13
C VAL A 992 -2.06 -11.70 2.66
N THR A 993 -2.52 -12.75 3.33
CA THR A 993 -3.79 -13.42 3.01
C THR A 993 -4.96 -12.44 3.13
N LEU A 994 -5.04 -11.70 4.24
CA LEU A 994 -6.08 -10.70 4.46
C LEU A 994 -6.03 -9.59 3.40
N LEU A 995 -4.84 -9.11 3.08
CA LEU A 995 -4.63 -8.09 2.05
C LEU A 995 -5.13 -8.58 0.68
N VAL A 996 -4.74 -9.79 0.26
CA VAL A 996 -5.19 -10.39 -1.00
C VAL A 996 -6.71 -10.56 -1.03
N LEU A 997 -7.32 -11.01 0.07
CA LEU A 997 -8.76 -11.18 0.15
C LEU A 997 -9.54 -9.84 0.16
N ALA A 998 -8.94 -8.78 0.69
CA ALA A 998 -9.53 -7.43 0.73
C ALA A 998 -9.51 -6.71 -0.62
N LEU A 999 -8.48 -6.97 -1.44
CA LEU A 999 -8.30 -6.29 -2.73
C LEU A 999 -9.39 -6.64 -3.76
N PRO A 1000 -9.72 -5.71 -4.67
CA PRO A 1000 -10.68 -5.97 -5.74
C PRO A 1000 -10.17 -7.06 -6.69
N GLY A 1001 -10.89 -8.16 -6.81
CA GLY A 1001 -10.66 -9.14 -7.86
C GLY A 1001 -11.06 -8.55 -9.22
N GLY A 1002 -10.20 -8.68 -10.24
CA GLY A 1002 -10.59 -8.43 -11.61
C GLY A 1002 -11.71 -9.42 -11.98
N ARG A 1003 -12.88 -8.92 -12.35
CA ARG A 1003 -13.86 -9.78 -13.04
C ARG A 1003 -13.27 -10.04 -14.42
N ARG A 1004 -13.01 -11.30 -14.79
CA ARG A 1004 -13.05 -11.71 -16.18
C ARG A 1004 -14.35 -11.13 -16.75
N LYS A 1005 -14.30 -10.32 -17.80
CA LYS A 1005 -15.49 -10.11 -18.61
C LYS A 1005 -15.85 -11.51 -19.08
N ARG A 1006 -16.92 -12.08 -18.52
CA ARG A 1006 -17.54 -13.27 -19.07
C ARG A 1006 -17.86 -12.91 -20.51
N GLU A 1007 -17.43 -13.74 -21.45
CA GLU A 1007 -17.84 -13.70 -22.84
C GLU A 1007 -19.29 -13.25 -22.92
N ILE A 1008 -19.52 -12.19 -23.66
CA ILE A 1008 -20.86 -11.85 -24.13
C ILE A 1008 -21.26 -13.10 -24.89
N SER A 1009 -22.26 -13.81 -24.41
CA SER A 1009 -22.71 -15.02 -25.06
C SER A 1009 -23.18 -14.62 -26.45
N ASP A 1010 -22.86 -15.45 -27.46
CA ASP A 1010 -23.28 -15.27 -28.85
C ASP A 1010 -24.77 -15.05 -29.08
N LYS A 1011 -25.57 -15.07 -28.02
CA LYS A 1011 -27.01 -14.76 -28.00
C LYS A 1011 -27.37 -13.28 -27.92
N GLU A 1012 -26.41 -12.38 -27.67
CA GLU A 1012 -26.65 -10.93 -27.69
C GLU A 1012 -26.11 -10.25 -28.97
N LEU A 1013 -25.60 -11.03 -29.91
CA LEU A 1013 -25.10 -10.57 -31.21
C LEU A 1013 -25.87 -11.16 -32.41
N ALA A 1014 -27.03 -11.84 -32.18
CA ALA A 1014 -27.93 -12.31 -33.21
C ALA A 1014 -29.09 -11.34 -33.43
#